data_93376f4085580b2ad1d9874b7d77c51a
#
_entry.id   93376f4085580b2ad1d9874b7d77c51a
#
_cell.length_a   1.000
_cell.length_b   1.000
_cell.length_c   1.000
_cell.angle_alpha   90.00
_cell.angle_beta   90.00
_cell.angle_gamma   90.00
#
_symmetry.space_group_name_H-M   'P 1'
#
loop_
_entity.id
_entity.type
_entity.pdbx_description
1 polymer ?
#
loop_
_entity_poly.entity_id
_entity_poly.type
_entity_poly.pdbx_seq_one_letter_code
_entity_poly.pdbx_strand_id
1 'polypeptide(L)'
;MAATLTSAGGLISLLDEDERELQYYGLVQLNEVMGKFWAEISDAISKIEVLYEDETFEHRKLAALVASKIYFHLGAFDDALSFALGAGELFDLTENSAFVQTVVNRAIDKYIELREWQKPIDDKLAAVFERMVERCFESKEFGQVIGIAIEARRLDLLERALTSGNTKQLLAYVQNECVDYIGSIHLQSRVQELLVKVYTQFENPNYEAICQNLAKLNNPSKTAEILTNLIQSGESGILSAYQIAFDLNANSSQDDAAKSEAEGVVAAVTKVQAILSGEESLKLNLESLDSRSSLAHNAVTLSNAFMHAGTTIDNFLRENLDSRPQLPLGVIHQGQTRNGFSLLEPYLPEDSVSSSPFSEGGAFYALGLINASHGSDRGQNVEILQHGASLGLGAAGLGSGSEDVFEALKIVLFADSAVSGEAAAIGMGLVMMGTGHEETIKTMLMYARETQHEKIIRALAVGMGLVMFGRQQEADSLIELLVEEEDPLLRLGAVQMTTMAYTGTGDNNAIRRLLHLAVSDVNDDVRRAAVTGLGFLLLRSPEQVPRMVQLLSESFNPHVRFGATLALGIACAGSGSKAAIAILEPMLKDSVDFVVQGACISLAFILIQQNEVYEPKVAEVRKRFTELIETKNIEPAARFGAAIAQGIINAGGRNVAIGLTSLDGQLSKSACAGMLLFTQFWYWFPLAHFLSLSFKPTALIGVNKDLRVPVLEATCTGRKSLFEYPPNIEQPVAQAPTKVATAVLSTTAKAQRHAKKVEVSAGEGSSSSAAGSGAPAAEGMDVDGAAAAAPKTPTKKTRRQGPESFAESLQGRMSGILVLRDTTPDEPENLIDSVISAGPDDEFMDADDGANTVQPPEPFEYPFDNDTA
;
A
#
# COMPACT_ATOMS: atom_id res chain seq x y z
N MET A 1 -68.00 27.13 5.71
CA MET A 1 -67.08 26.86 6.83
C MET A 1 -66.84 25.36 6.80
N ALA A 2 -65.69 24.96 6.30
CA ALA A 2 -65.26 23.56 6.40
C ALA A 2 -65.02 23.27 7.91
N ALA A 3 -65.78 22.36 8.48
CA ALA A 3 -65.53 21.90 9.85
C ALA A 3 -64.10 21.33 9.90
N THR A 4 -63.20 21.97 10.68
CA THR A 4 -61.86 21.42 10.92
C THR A 4 -62.08 20.16 11.75
N LEU A 5 -61.83 19.01 11.16
CA LEU A 5 -61.81 17.73 11.90
C LEU A 5 -60.79 17.86 13.04
N THR A 6 -61.28 17.55 14.25
CA THR A 6 -60.48 17.61 15.48
C THR A 6 -60.02 16.23 15.95
N SER A 7 -60.54 15.15 15.41
CA SER A 7 -60.22 13.75 15.72
C SER A 7 -60.60 12.85 14.53
N ALA A 8 -59.86 11.77 14.29
CA ALA A 8 -60.14 10.73 13.30
C ALA A 8 -61.13 9.66 13.83
N GLY A 9 -61.51 9.66 15.13
CA GLY A 9 -62.31 8.61 15.75
C GLY A 9 -63.62 8.32 15.06
N GLY A 10 -64.30 9.36 14.53
CA GLY A 10 -65.56 9.20 13.76
C GLY A 10 -65.38 8.50 12.41
N LEU A 11 -64.23 8.68 11.75
CA LEU A 11 -63.89 8.01 10.51
C LEU A 11 -63.46 6.55 10.77
N ILE A 12 -62.79 6.30 11.91
CA ILE A 12 -62.41 4.95 12.33
C ILE A 12 -63.65 4.10 12.63
N SER A 13 -64.70 4.68 13.21
CA SER A 13 -65.94 3.95 13.53
C SER A 13 -66.65 3.51 12.24
N LEU A 14 -66.48 4.20 11.12
CA LEU A 14 -67.09 3.79 9.84
C LEU A 14 -66.51 2.46 9.30
N LEU A 15 -65.30 2.07 9.77
CA LEU A 15 -64.70 0.79 9.40
C LEU A 15 -65.36 -0.40 10.09
N ASP A 16 -66.14 -0.17 11.18
CA ASP A 16 -66.86 -1.19 11.93
C ASP A 16 -68.28 -1.42 11.39
N GLU A 17 -68.74 -0.62 10.45
CA GLU A 17 -70.08 -0.75 9.85
C GLU A 17 -70.15 -1.91 8.87
N ASP A 18 -71.29 -2.62 8.81
CA ASP A 18 -71.47 -3.75 7.87
C ASP A 18 -71.63 -3.32 6.42
N GLU A 19 -71.82 -2.03 6.15
CA GLU A 19 -72.08 -1.48 4.83
C GLU A 19 -70.75 -1.12 4.12
N ARG A 20 -70.43 -1.82 3.04
CA ARG A 20 -69.13 -1.70 2.36
C ARG A 20 -68.85 -0.32 1.75
N GLU A 21 -69.88 0.40 1.35
CA GLU A 21 -69.74 1.77 0.84
C GLU A 21 -69.29 2.76 1.94
N LEU A 22 -69.72 2.54 3.19
CA LEU A 22 -69.35 3.34 4.35
C LEU A 22 -67.89 3.04 4.74
N GLN A 23 -67.45 1.78 4.68
CA GLN A 23 -66.10 1.37 4.92
C GLN A 23 -65.17 2.00 3.84
N TYR A 24 -65.58 1.97 2.57
CA TYR A 24 -64.83 2.63 1.48
C TYR A 24 -64.69 4.13 1.70
N TYR A 25 -65.77 4.82 2.01
CA TYR A 25 -65.74 6.26 2.29
C TYR A 25 -64.87 6.57 3.51
N GLY A 26 -64.92 5.74 4.55
CA GLY A 26 -64.05 5.82 5.70
C GLY A 26 -62.57 5.75 5.31
N LEU A 27 -62.17 4.76 4.48
CA LEU A 27 -60.79 4.59 4.00
C LEU A 27 -60.31 5.78 3.16
N VAL A 28 -61.16 6.31 2.26
CA VAL A 28 -60.79 7.51 1.45
C VAL A 28 -60.53 8.71 2.33
N GLN A 29 -61.40 8.98 3.29
CA GLN A 29 -61.24 10.10 4.19
C GLN A 29 -60.07 9.93 5.15
N LEU A 30 -59.77 8.71 5.64
CA LEU A 30 -58.62 8.39 6.46
C LEU A 30 -57.32 8.62 5.68
N ASN A 31 -57.29 8.25 4.39
CA ASN A 31 -56.14 8.49 3.53
C ASN A 31 -55.80 9.98 3.37
N GLU A 32 -56.86 10.87 3.27
CA GLU A 32 -56.66 12.32 3.16
C GLU A 32 -56.16 12.98 4.45
N VAL A 33 -56.61 12.51 5.62
CA VAL A 33 -56.29 13.09 6.91
C VAL A 33 -55.10 12.44 7.60
N MET A 34 -54.50 11.41 6.97
CA MET A 34 -53.41 10.60 7.51
C MET A 34 -52.26 11.45 8.08
N GLY A 35 -51.79 12.44 7.35
CA GLY A 35 -50.67 13.28 7.76
C GLY A 35 -50.89 14.07 9.08
N LYS A 36 -52.16 14.23 9.54
CA LYS A 36 -52.46 14.94 10.76
C LYS A 36 -52.83 14.03 11.93
N PHE A 37 -53.51 12.93 11.68
CA PHE A 37 -54.10 12.06 12.71
C PHE A 37 -53.54 10.62 12.67
N TRP A 38 -52.38 10.42 12.06
CA TRP A 38 -51.78 9.09 11.95
C TRP A 38 -51.70 8.33 13.31
N ALA A 39 -51.44 9.03 14.41
CA ALA A 39 -51.34 8.42 15.73
C ALA A 39 -52.69 7.83 16.25
N GLU A 40 -53.80 8.49 15.98
CA GLU A 40 -55.16 7.94 16.27
C GLU A 40 -55.52 6.80 15.32
N ILE A 41 -55.10 6.93 14.05
CA ILE A 41 -55.42 5.94 13.02
C ILE A 41 -54.60 4.67 13.22
N SER A 42 -53.39 4.78 13.79
CA SER A 42 -52.54 3.62 14.08
C SER A 42 -53.16 2.63 15.08
N ASP A 43 -54.01 3.10 15.99
CA ASP A 43 -54.76 2.21 16.92
C ASP A 43 -55.76 1.31 16.19
N ALA A 44 -56.19 1.71 14.99
CA ALA A 44 -57.20 0.97 14.19
C ALA A 44 -56.56 0.12 13.05
N ILE A 45 -55.21 -0.04 13.05
CA ILE A 45 -54.47 -0.73 11.95
C ILE A 45 -55.01 -2.15 11.72
N SER A 46 -55.29 -2.90 12.80
CA SER A 46 -55.83 -4.27 12.69
C SER A 46 -57.14 -4.36 11.93
N LYS A 47 -57.99 -3.32 12.02
CA LYS A 47 -59.25 -3.29 11.24
C LYS A 47 -59.00 -3.07 9.74
N ILE A 48 -58.04 -2.24 9.42
CA ILE A 48 -57.65 -1.95 8.03
C ILE A 48 -56.99 -3.17 7.42
N GLU A 49 -56.18 -3.91 8.18
CA GLU A 49 -55.58 -5.18 7.74
C GLU A 49 -56.63 -6.24 7.43
N VAL A 50 -57.65 -6.40 8.29
CA VAL A 50 -58.76 -7.31 8.06
C VAL A 50 -59.48 -6.96 6.75
N LEU A 51 -59.73 -5.67 6.46
CA LEU A 51 -60.31 -5.24 5.20
C LEU A 51 -59.40 -5.51 3.98
N TYR A 52 -58.10 -5.49 4.16
CA TYR A 52 -57.13 -5.87 3.11
C TYR A 52 -57.14 -7.38 2.88
N GLU A 53 -57.26 -8.19 3.93
CA GLU A 53 -57.24 -9.65 3.87
C GLU A 53 -58.56 -10.20 3.32
N ASP A 54 -59.68 -9.48 3.47
CA ASP A 54 -60.99 -9.89 2.93
C ASP A 54 -60.96 -9.85 1.39
N GLU A 55 -60.86 -11.04 0.76
CA GLU A 55 -60.87 -11.19 -0.68
C GLU A 55 -62.16 -10.72 -1.34
N THR A 56 -63.23 -10.61 -0.58
CA THR A 56 -64.54 -10.18 -1.07
C THR A 56 -64.70 -8.67 -1.05
N PHE A 57 -63.78 -7.93 -0.43
CA PHE A 57 -63.80 -6.47 -0.38
C PHE A 57 -63.21 -5.86 -1.64
N GLU A 58 -64.02 -5.19 -2.43
CA GLU A 58 -63.70 -4.66 -3.76
C GLU A 58 -62.57 -3.61 -3.71
N HIS A 59 -62.46 -2.86 -2.58
CA HIS A 59 -61.51 -1.76 -2.39
C HIS A 59 -60.27 -2.14 -1.50
N ARG A 60 -59.97 -3.42 -1.41
CA ARG A 60 -58.79 -3.93 -0.63
C ARG A 60 -57.48 -3.24 -0.93
N LYS A 61 -57.27 -2.80 -2.19
CA LYS A 61 -56.06 -2.05 -2.58
C LYS A 61 -55.92 -0.70 -1.89
N LEU A 62 -57.06 -0.03 -1.61
CA LEU A 62 -57.05 1.23 -0.87
C LEU A 62 -56.75 0.99 0.62
N ALA A 63 -57.32 -0.09 1.20
CA ALA A 63 -56.97 -0.48 2.57
C ALA A 63 -55.45 -0.76 2.69
N ALA A 64 -54.85 -1.43 1.73
CA ALA A 64 -53.41 -1.65 1.67
C ALA A 64 -52.62 -0.32 1.60
N LEU A 65 -53.04 0.65 0.80
CA LEU A 65 -52.36 1.96 0.74
C LEU A 65 -52.45 2.72 2.07
N VAL A 66 -53.59 2.69 2.73
CA VAL A 66 -53.78 3.33 4.04
C VAL A 66 -52.93 2.62 5.09
N ALA A 67 -52.91 1.29 5.13
CA ALA A 67 -52.05 0.51 6.03
C ALA A 67 -50.56 0.83 5.80
N SER A 68 -50.10 0.88 4.54
CA SER A 68 -48.74 1.24 4.19
C SER A 68 -48.33 2.62 4.73
N LYS A 69 -49.20 3.63 4.63
CA LYS A 69 -48.96 4.97 5.18
C LYS A 69 -48.89 4.98 6.71
N ILE A 70 -49.71 4.16 7.37
CA ILE A 70 -49.65 4.01 8.81
C ILE A 70 -48.30 3.41 9.24
N TYR A 71 -47.86 2.31 8.62
CA TYR A 71 -46.61 1.65 8.94
C TYR A 71 -45.44 2.54 8.63
N PHE A 72 -45.50 3.39 7.60
CA PHE A 72 -44.48 4.42 7.36
C PHE A 72 -44.37 5.39 8.54
N HIS A 73 -45.49 5.89 9.09
CA HIS A 73 -45.46 6.77 10.25
C HIS A 73 -45.01 6.07 11.54
N LEU A 74 -45.25 4.77 11.69
CA LEU A 74 -44.77 3.92 12.78
C LEU A 74 -43.27 3.57 12.65
N GLY A 75 -42.65 3.83 11.50
CA GLY A 75 -41.24 3.48 11.24
C GLY A 75 -41.02 2.02 10.88
N ALA A 76 -42.06 1.21 10.68
CA ALA A 76 -41.99 -0.18 10.22
C ALA A 76 -41.98 -0.23 8.69
N PHE A 77 -40.82 0.06 8.10
CA PHE A 77 -40.69 0.26 6.65
C PHE A 77 -40.83 -1.03 5.83
N ASP A 78 -40.53 -2.20 6.41
CA ASP A 78 -40.74 -3.50 5.74
C ASP A 78 -42.23 -3.81 5.57
N ASP A 79 -43.03 -3.57 6.61
CA ASP A 79 -44.46 -3.74 6.58
C ASP A 79 -45.09 -2.68 5.66
N ALA A 80 -44.64 -1.42 5.74
CA ALA A 80 -45.07 -0.37 4.83
C ALA A 80 -44.85 -0.75 3.36
N LEU A 81 -43.70 -1.35 3.03
CA LEU A 81 -43.38 -1.85 1.68
C LEU A 81 -44.34 -3.01 1.28
N SER A 82 -44.58 -3.97 2.17
CA SER A 82 -45.45 -5.12 1.89
C SER A 82 -46.86 -4.67 1.54
N PHE A 83 -47.43 -3.75 2.29
CA PHE A 83 -48.75 -3.19 2.01
C PHE A 83 -48.79 -2.25 0.79
N ALA A 84 -47.70 -1.50 0.51
CA ALA A 84 -47.55 -0.69 -0.70
C ALA A 84 -47.59 -1.57 -1.97
N LEU A 85 -46.88 -2.70 -1.94
CA LEU A 85 -46.92 -3.70 -3.02
C LEU A 85 -48.33 -4.32 -3.17
N GLY A 86 -49.09 -4.45 -2.06
CA GLY A 86 -50.47 -4.86 -2.03
C GLY A 86 -51.43 -3.83 -2.66
N ALA A 87 -51.15 -2.55 -2.50
CA ALA A 87 -51.93 -1.46 -3.09
C ALA A 87 -51.83 -1.39 -4.64
N GLY A 88 -50.71 -1.86 -5.20
CA GLY A 88 -50.48 -1.97 -6.64
C GLY A 88 -50.56 -0.63 -7.40
N GLU A 89 -51.53 -0.43 -8.26
CA GLU A 89 -51.69 0.79 -9.08
C GLU A 89 -52.03 2.06 -8.27
N LEU A 90 -52.60 1.92 -7.09
CA LEU A 90 -52.85 3.06 -6.20
C LEU A 90 -51.63 3.61 -5.51
N PHE A 91 -50.53 2.89 -5.52
CA PHE A 91 -49.22 3.38 -5.08
C PHE A 91 -48.56 4.15 -6.24
N ASP A 92 -48.73 5.47 -6.22
CA ASP A 92 -48.22 6.35 -7.27
C ASP A 92 -46.74 6.70 -7.00
N LEU A 93 -45.84 6.15 -7.83
CA LEU A 93 -44.39 6.41 -7.78
C LEU A 93 -44.01 7.82 -8.24
N THR A 94 -44.94 8.57 -8.88
CA THR A 94 -44.65 9.94 -9.37
C THR A 94 -44.88 11.00 -8.31
N GLU A 95 -45.56 10.66 -7.21
CA GLU A 95 -45.79 11.56 -6.10
C GLU A 95 -44.46 11.87 -5.37
N ASN A 96 -44.14 13.16 -5.24
CA ASN A 96 -42.94 13.61 -4.53
C ASN A 96 -43.23 13.79 -3.04
N SER A 97 -43.57 12.71 -2.34
CA SER A 97 -43.81 12.69 -0.90
C SER A 97 -42.70 11.92 -0.15
N ALA A 98 -42.44 12.27 1.10
CA ALA A 98 -41.50 11.55 1.94
C ALA A 98 -41.87 10.07 2.09
N PHE A 99 -43.13 9.76 2.12
CA PHE A 99 -43.65 8.40 2.16
C PHE A 99 -43.22 7.59 0.92
N VAL A 100 -43.48 8.10 -0.28
CA VAL A 100 -43.14 7.41 -1.54
C VAL A 100 -41.64 7.23 -1.64
N GLN A 101 -40.83 8.28 -1.34
CA GLN A 101 -39.38 8.19 -1.39
C GLN A 101 -38.87 7.11 -0.43
N THR A 102 -39.34 7.06 0.80
CA THR A 102 -38.87 6.06 1.80
C THR A 102 -39.26 4.65 1.40
N VAL A 103 -40.50 4.42 0.95
CA VAL A 103 -40.98 3.09 0.52
C VAL A 103 -40.24 2.63 -0.75
N VAL A 104 -39.98 3.53 -1.69
CA VAL A 104 -39.19 3.20 -2.90
C VAL A 104 -37.74 2.87 -2.54
N ASN A 105 -37.11 3.62 -1.65
CA ASN A 105 -35.75 3.30 -1.20
C ASN A 105 -35.73 1.92 -0.53
N ARG A 106 -36.72 1.62 0.33
CA ARG A 106 -36.79 0.30 0.97
C ARG A 106 -37.08 -0.82 -0.04
N ALA A 107 -37.85 -0.54 -1.10
CA ALA A 107 -38.08 -1.49 -2.18
C ALA A 107 -36.77 -1.83 -2.92
N ILE A 108 -35.93 -0.82 -3.17
CA ILE A 108 -34.62 -1.00 -3.80
C ILE A 108 -33.72 -1.84 -2.88
N ASP A 109 -33.60 -1.46 -1.60
CA ASP A 109 -32.81 -2.20 -0.62
C ASP A 109 -33.24 -3.68 -0.55
N LYS A 110 -34.56 -3.91 -0.48
CA LYS A 110 -35.12 -5.28 -0.43
C LYS A 110 -34.85 -6.07 -1.70
N TYR A 111 -34.92 -5.41 -2.86
CA TYR A 111 -34.61 -6.04 -4.14
C TYR A 111 -33.14 -6.45 -4.18
N ILE A 112 -32.24 -5.57 -3.73
CA ILE A 112 -30.78 -5.81 -3.63
C ILE A 112 -30.51 -6.98 -2.68
N GLU A 113 -31.08 -6.96 -1.47
CA GLU A 113 -30.96 -8.05 -0.49
C GLU A 113 -31.34 -9.41 -1.08
N LEU A 114 -32.49 -9.48 -1.74
CA LEU A 114 -32.99 -10.74 -2.33
C LEU A 114 -32.10 -11.21 -3.49
N ARG A 115 -31.56 -10.29 -4.28
CA ARG A 115 -30.61 -10.61 -5.37
C ARG A 115 -29.26 -11.10 -4.82
N GLU A 116 -28.78 -10.48 -3.75
CA GLU A 116 -27.54 -10.90 -3.09
C GLU A 116 -27.63 -12.33 -2.57
N TRP A 117 -28.76 -12.65 -1.90
CA TRP A 117 -29.00 -13.99 -1.35
C TRP A 117 -29.55 -14.99 -2.36
N GLN A 118 -29.66 -14.61 -3.64
CA GLN A 118 -30.21 -15.44 -4.72
C GLN A 118 -31.62 -16.01 -4.40
N LYS A 119 -32.40 -15.27 -3.62
CA LYS A 119 -33.79 -15.65 -3.27
C LYS A 119 -34.76 -15.27 -4.38
N PRO A 120 -35.90 -15.96 -4.48
CA PRO A 120 -36.95 -15.59 -5.43
C PRO A 120 -37.48 -14.19 -5.10
N ILE A 121 -37.70 -13.38 -6.15
CA ILE A 121 -38.18 -12.00 -6.05
C ILE A 121 -39.67 -11.97 -6.44
N ASP A 122 -40.50 -11.26 -5.68
CA ASP A 122 -41.91 -11.03 -6.01
C ASP A 122 -41.98 -10.17 -7.27
N ASP A 123 -42.85 -10.58 -8.23
CA ASP A 123 -43.06 -9.86 -9.48
C ASP A 123 -43.50 -8.41 -9.27
N LYS A 124 -44.24 -8.11 -8.20
CA LYS A 124 -44.64 -6.75 -7.85
C LYS A 124 -43.47 -5.88 -7.42
N LEU A 125 -42.55 -6.44 -6.61
CA LEU A 125 -41.33 -5.76 -6.20
C LEU A 125 -40.42 -5.51 -7.41
N ALA A 126 -40.27 -6.50 -8.29
CA ALA A 126 -39.52 -6.35 -9.53
C ALA A 126 -40.11 -5.26 -10.42
N ALA A 127 -41.45 -5.17 -10.55
CA ALA A 127 -42.09 -4.14 -11.35
C ALA A 127 -41.87 -2.72 -10.78
N VAL A 128 -41.88 -2.55 -9.46
CA VAL A 128 -41.57 -1.26 -8.81
C VAL A 128 -40.12 -0.86 -9.07
N PHE A 129 -39.21 -1.81 -8.93
CA PHE A 129 -37.79 -1.59 -9.20
C PHE A 129 -37.55 -1.16 -10.67
N GLU A 130 -38.10 -1.88 -11.65
CA GLU A 130 -37.94 -1.53 -13.07
C GLU A 130 -38.53 -0.16 -13.41
N ARG A 131 -39.70 0.21 -12.86
CA ARG A 131 -40.27 1.55 -13.06
C ARG A 131 -39.37 2.65 -12.49
N MET A 132 -38.76 2.43 -11.33
CA MET A 132 -37.85 3.39 -10.72
C MET A 132 -36.60 3.56 -11.57
N VAL A 133 -35.98 2.45 -12.03
CA VAL A 133 -34.84 2.49 -12.93
C VAL A 133 -35.16 3.23 -14.22
N GLU A 134 -36.33 2.98 -14.83
CA GLU A 134 -36.78 3.67 -16.06
C GLU A 134 -36.92 5.19 -15.82
N ARG A 135 -37.48 5.59 -14.67
CA ARG A 135 -37.53 7.01 -14.27
C ARG A 135 -36.14 7.66 -14.17
N CYS A 136 -35.15 6.95 -13.61
CA CYS A 136 -33.78 7.44 -13.56
C CYS A 136 -33.17 7.58 -14.97
N PHE A 137 -33.50 6.71 -15.91
CA PHE A 137 -33.11 6.87 -17.31
C PHE A 137 -33.74 8.09 -17.95
N GLU A 138 -35.04 8.34 -17.72
CA GLU A 138 -35.76 9.51 -18.21
C GLU A 138 -35.18 10.82 -17.63
N SER A 139 -34.83 10.82 -16.36
CA SER A 139 -34.17 11.94 -15.66
C SER A 139 -32.72 12.12 -16.06
N LYS A 140 -32.13 11.20 -16.81
CA LYS A 140 -30.68 11.15 -17.17
C LYS A 140 -29.73 11.08 -15.98
N GLU A 141 -30.16 10.49 -14.89
CA GLU A 141 -29.35 10.27 -13.68
C GLU A 141 -28.57 8.95 -13.78
N PHE A 142 -27.71 8.83 -14.81
CA PHE A 142 -26.99 7.61 -15.12
C PHE A 142 -26.08 7.14 -14.01
N GLY A 143 -25.51 8.03 -13.20
CA GLY A 143 -24.68 7.66 -12.05
C GLY A 143 -25.44 6.87 -11.00
N GLN A 144 -26.71 7.24 -10.71
CA GLN A 144 -27.56 6.51 -9.78
C GLN A 144 -27.94 5.14 -10.34
N VAL A 145 -28.28 5.08 -11.65
CA VAL A 145 -28.57 3.80 -12.32
C VAL A 145 -27.38 2.85 -12.24
N ILE A 146 -26.15 3.35 -12.46
CA ILE A 146 -24.91 2.56 -12.38
C ILE A 146 -24.73 1.98 -10.98
N GLY A 147 -24.85 2.80 -9.91
CA GLY A 147 -24.76 2.33 -8.54
C GLY A 147 -25.77 1.25 -8.22
N ILE A 148 -27.04 1.50 -8.50
CA ILE A 148 -28.13 0.54 -8.28
C ILE A 148 -27.94 -0.75 -9.11
N ALA A 149 -27.48 -0.64 -10.37
CA ALA A 149 -27.26 -1.79 -11.24
C ALA A 149 -26.12 -2.69 -10.72
N ILE A 150 -25.05 -2.09 -10.18
CA ILE A 150 -23.92 -2.83 -9.58
C ILE A 150 -24.39 -3.54 -8.31
N GLU A 151 -25.03 -2.85 -7.38
CA GLU A 151 -25.51 -3.44 -6.13
C GLU A 151 -26.57 -4.52 -6.36
N ALA A 152 -27.51 -4.27 -7.29
CA ALA A 152 -28.52 -5.27 -7.68
C ALA A 152 -27.97 -6.39 -8.57
N ARG A 153 -26.68 -6.38 -8.89
CA ARG A 153 -25.99 -7.37 -9.76
C ARG A 153 -26.67 -7.51 -11.14
N ARG A 154 -27.17 -6.39 -11.69
CA ARG A 154 -27.89 -6.29 -12.98
C ARG A 154 -26.98 -5.69 -14.07
N LEU A 155 -26.11 -6.54 -14.67
CA LEU A 155 -25.18 -6.13 -15.73
C LEU A 155 -25.87 -5.63 -17.01
N ASP A 156 -27.08 -6.07 -17.27
CA ASP A 156 -27.90 -5.60 -18.36
C ASP A 156 -28.27 -4.11 -18.22
N LEU A 157 -28.65 -3.68 -17.02
CA LEU A 157 -28.91 -2.27 -16.73
C LEU A 157 -27.64 -1.44 -16.78
N LEU A 158 -26.54 -1.99 -16.30
CA LEU A 158 -25.22 -1.34 -16.37
C LEU A 158 -24.79 -1.12 -17.83
N GLU A 159 -24.88 -2.14 -18.69
CA GLU A 159 -24.57 -2.02 -20.13
C GLU A 159 -25.46 -0.96 -20.79
N ARG A 160 -26.75 -0.95 -20.49
CA ARG A 160 -27.72 0.04 -21.01
C ARG A 160 -27.36 1.46 -20.53
N ALA A 161 -27.00 1.65 -19.26
CA ALA A 161 -26.61 2.96 -18.72
C ALA A 161 -25.34 3.48 -19.39
N LEU A 162 -24.32 2.64 -19.55
CA LEU A 162 -23.07 2.99 -20.20
C LEU A 162 -23.24 3.37 -21.68
N THR A 163 -24.19 2.77 -22.38
CA THR A 163 -24.45 3.06 -23.81
C THR A 163 -25.41 4.21 -24.07
N SER A 164 -26.20 4.64 -23.06
CA SER A 164 -27.26 5.64 -23.22
C SER A 164 -26.85 7.08 -22.95
N GLY A 165 -25.69 7.31 -22.28
CA GLY A 165 -25.24 8.62 -21.86
C GLY A 165 -23.95 9.08 -22.51
N ASN A 166 -23.18 9.95 -21.81
CA ASN A 166 -21.82 10.28 -22.20
C ASN A 166 -20.89 9.11 -21.87
N THR A 167 -20.82 8.16 -22.78
CA THR A 167 -20.21 6.86 -22.57
C THR A 167 -18.77 6.94 -22.08
N LYS A 168 -17.94 7.87 -22.58
CA LYS A 168 -16.55 8.03 -22.14
C LYS A 168 -16.44 8.41 -20.66
N GLN A 169 -17.24 9.38 -20.21
CA GLN A 169 -17.24 9.83 -18.81
C GLN A 169 -17.81 8.75 -17.89
N LEU A 170 -18.88 8.07 -18.31
CA LEU A 170 -19.49 7.02 -17.51
C LEU A 170 -18.58 5.79 -17.38
N LEU A 171 -17.86 5.41 -18.45
CA LEU A 171 -16.87 4.33 -18.40
C LEU A 171 -15.72 4.68 -17.46
N ALA A 172 -15.16 5.89 -17.55
CA ALA A 172 -14.13 6.34 -16.62
C ALA A 172 -14.65 6.36 -15.17
N TYR A 173 -15.88 6.79 -14.94
CA TYR A 173 -16.50 6.78 -13.62
C TYR A 173 -16.63 5.35 -13.07
N VAL A 174 -17.13 4.40 -13.86
CA VAL A 174 -17.26 3.00 -13.42
C VAL A 174 -15.88 2.40 -13.15
N GLN A 175 -14.91 2.62 -14.05
CA GLN A 175 -13.56 2.05 -13.94
C GLN A 175 -12.79 2.59 -12.71
N ASN A 176 -12.86 3.90 -12.46
CA ASN A 176 -12.02 4.56 -11.47
C ASN A 176 -12.70 4.67 -10.09
N GLU A 177 -14.03 4.75 -10.07
CA GLU A 177 -14.78 5.07 -8.85
C GLU A 177 -15.61 3.89 -8.35
N CYS A 178 -16.18 3.07 -9.24
CA CYS A 178 -17.15 2.04 -8.82
C CYS A 178 -16.54 0.66 -8.65
N VAL A 179 -15.65 0.23 -9.55
CA VAL A 179 -15.11 -1.15 -9.57
C VAL A 179 -14.44 -1.52 -8.25
N ASP A 180 -13.74 -0.61 -7.63
CA ASP A 180 -12.98 -0.86 -6.41
C ASP A 180 -13.85 -1.02 -5.15
N TYR A 181 -15.12 -0.57 -5.20
CA TYR A 181 -16.09 -0.71 -4.10
C TYR A 181 -16.95 -1.97 -4.22
N ILE A 182 -16.79 -2.76 -5.28
CA ILE A 182 -17.54 -4.00 -5.44
C ILE A 182 -16.98 -5.07 -4.52
N GLY A 183 -17.75 -5.48 -3.50
CA GLY A 183 -17.33 -6.44 -2.48
C GLY A 183 -17.17 -7.90 -2.96
N SER A 184 -17.67 -8.25 -4.14
CA SER A 184 -17.56 -9.59 -4.72
C SER A 184 -16.60 -9.60 -5.90
N ILE A 185 -15.50 -10.34 -5.81
CA ILE A 185 -14.51 -10.49 -6.89
C ILE A 185 -15.16 -11.03 -8.16
N HIS A 186 -16.06 -11.99 -8.03
CA HIS A 186 -16.77 -12.54 -9.19
C HIS A 186 -17.61 -11.48 -9.92
N LEU A 187 -18.32 -10.62 -9.18
CA LEU A 187 -19.05 -9.51 -9.77
C LEU A 187 -18.11 -8.48 -10.38
N GLN A 188 -17.00 -8.17 -9.69
CA GLN A 188 -15.96 -7.26 -10.17
C GLN A 188 -15.39 -7.72 -11.51
N SER A 189 -15.03 -9.01 -11.63
CA SER A 189 -14.55 -9.59 -12.88
C SER A 189 -15.58 -9.49 -14.02
N ARG A 190 -16.86 -9.75 -13.73
CA ARG A 190 -17.92 -9.63 -14.73
C ARG A 190 -18.17 -8.19 -15.18
N VAL A 191 -18.04 -7.22 -14.27
CA VAL A 191 -18.11 -5.78 -14.60
C VAL A 191 -16.94 -5.39 -15.47
N GLN A 192 -15.73 -5.84 -15.16
CA GLN A 192 -14.53 -5.59 -15.96
C GLN A 192 -14.64 -6.21 -17.36
N GLU A 193 -15.16 -7.43 -17.50
CA GLU A 193 -15.47 -8.03 -18.80
C GLU A 193 -16.44 -7.18 -19.63
N LEU A 194 -17.46 -6.64 -18.98
CA LEU A 194 -18.42 -5.74 -19.61
C LEU A 194 -17.74 -4.45 -20.06
N LEU A 195 -16.89 -3.85 -19.23
CA LEU A 195 -16.12 -2.66 -19.59
C LEU A 195 -15.25 -2.91 -20.82
N VAL A 196 -14.50 -4.02 -20.86
CA VAL A 196 -13.69 -4.42 -22.02
C VAL A 196 -14.57 -4.53 -23.27
N LYS A 197 -15.73 -5.19 -23.17
CA LYS A 197 -16.68 -5.31 -24.26
C LYS A 197 -17.15 -3.95 -24.77
N VAL A 198 -17.53 -3.03 -23.90
CA VAL A 198 -18.02 -1.70 -24.28
C VAL A 198 -16.90 -0.84 -24.86
N TYR A 199 -15.68 -0.86 -24.29
CA TYR A 199 -14.52 -0.12 -24.81
C TYR A 199 -14.13 -0.57 -26.22
N THR A 200 -14.24 -1.87 -26.53
CA THR A 200 -13.90 -2.41 -27.86
C THR A 200 -14.91 -2.05 -28.96
N GLN A 201 -16.11 -1.55 -28.60
CA GLN A 201 -17.14 -1.15 -29.59
C GLN A 201 -16.90 0.25 -30.18
N PHE A 202 -15.95 1.04 -29.65
CA PHE A 202 -15.65 2.36 -30.20
C PHE A 202 -14.79 2.32 -31.45
N GLU A 203 -15.01 3.28 -32.34
CA GLU A 203 -14.16 3.46 -33.54
C GLU A 203 -12.68 3.73 -33.19
N ASN A 204 -12.45 4.45 -32.07
CA ASN A 204 -11.12 4.68 -31.48
C ASN A 204 -11.12 4.14 -30.06
N PRO A 205 -10.80 2.85 -29.86
CA PRO A 205 -10.76 2.22 -28.54
C PRO A 205 -9.67 2.83 -27.65
N ASN A 206 -9.96 2.97 -26.37
CA ASN A 206 -8.93 3.27 -25.38
C ASN A 206 -8.18 1.97 -25.02
N TYR A 207 -7.11 1.67 -25.74
CA TYR A 207 -6.35 0.44 -25.57
C TYR A 207 -5.67 0.34 -24.20
N GLU A 208 -5.31 1.48 -23.58
CA GLU A 208 -4.76 1.53 -22.24
C GLU A 208 -5.79 1.00 -21.23
N ALA A 209 -7.01 1.53 -21.23
CA ALA A 209 -8.08 1.07 -20.35
C ALA A 209 -8.48 -0.40 -20.60
N ILE A 210 -8.48 -0.84 -21.86
CA ILE A 210 -8.74 -2.24 -22.22
C ILE A 210 -7.67 -3.16 -21.63
N CYS A 211 -6.38 -2.84 -21.83
CA CYS A 211 -5.28 -3.65 -21.32
C CYS A 211 -5.22 -3.67 -19.80
N GLN A 212 -5.51 -2.56 -19.13
CA GLN A 212 -5.64 -2.49 -17.67
C GLN A 212 -6.74 -3.43 -17.14
N ASN A 213 -7.93 -3.42 -17.77
CA ASN A 213 -9.00 -4.33 -17.36
C ASN A 213 -8.68 -5.80 -17.69
N LEU A 214 -8.01 -6.07 -18.81
CA LEU A 214 -7.56 -7.43 -19.17
C LEU A 214 -6.49 -7.96 -18.21
N ALA A 215 -5.59 -7.09 -17.73
CA ALA A 215 -4.61 -7.44 -16.71
C ALA A 215 -5.31 -7.81 -15.38
N LYS A 216 -6.33 -7.04 -14.97
CA LYS A 216 -7.14 -7.36 -13.78
C LYS A 216 -7.90 -8.69 -13.93
N LEU A 217 -8.32 -9.03 -15.14
CA LEU A 217 -8.99 -10.29 -15.48
C LEU A 217 -8.03 -11.46 -15.67
N ASN A 218 -6.73 -11.21 -15.52
CA ASN A 218 -5.68 -12.20 -15.77
C ASN A 218 -5.80 -12.86 -17.14
N ASN A 219 -5.91 -12.05 -18.19
CA ASN A 219 -6.01 -12.52 -19.57
C ASN A 219 -4.86 -12.02 -20.45
N PRO A 220 -3.65 -12.57 -20.29
CA PRO A 220 -2.45 -12.10 -20.97
C PRO A 220 -2.52 -12.32 -22.48
N SER A 221 -3.19 -13.37 -22.94
CA SER A 221 -3.28 -13.71 -24.37
C SER A 221 -3.96 -12.61 -25.20
N LYS A 222 -5.08 -12.05 -24.69
CA LYS A 222 -5.77 -10.93 -25.37
C LYS A 222 -4.97 -9.64 -25.30
N THR A 223 -4.26 -9.41 -24.18
CA THR A 223 -3.38 -8.25 -24.05
C THR A 223 -2.24 -8.31 -25.06
N ALA A 224 -1.58 -9.47 -25.22
CA ALA A 224 -0.52 -9.69 -26.21
C ALA A 224 -1.04 -9.50 -27.65
N GLU A 225 -2.24 -9.98 -27.96
CA GLU A 225 -2.88 -9.77 -29.26
C GLU A 225 -3.09 -8.28 -29.57
N ILE A 226 -3.58 -7.51 -28.60
CA ILE A 226 -3.79 -6.06 -28.74
C ILE A 226 -2.47 -5.33 -28.94
N LEU A 227 -1.44 -5.64 -28.15
CA LEU A 227 -0.10 -5.05 -28.28
C LEU A 227 0.51 -5.36 -29.65
N THR A 228 0.38 -6.60 -30.12
CA THR A 228 0.84 -7.00 -31.45
C THR A 228 0.14 -6.22 -32.57
N ASN A 229 -1.18 -6.04 -32.47
CA ASN A 229 -1.96 -5.27 -33.43
C ASN A 229 -1.57 -3.77 -33.41
N LEU A 230 -1.30 -3.20 -32.23
CA LEU A 230 -0.82 -1.83 -32.08
C LEU A 230 0.55 -1.63 -32.74
N ILE A 231 1.49 -2.56 -32.54
CA ILE A 231 2.82 -2.50 -33.16
C ILE A 231 2.71 -2.51 -34.70
N GLN A 232 1.74 -3.25 -35.25
CA GLN A 232 1.51 -3.31 -36.72
C GLN A 232 0.79 -2.07 -37.28
N SER A 233 0.16 -1.23 -36.46
CA SER A 233 -0.64 -0.07 -36.87
C SER A 233 0.18 1.18 -37.22
N GLY A 234 1.52 1.14 -37.08
CA GLY A 234 2.43 2.24 -37.39
C GLY A 234 3.03 2.94 -36.17
N GLU A 235 3.80 4.00 -36.38
CA GLU A 235 4.63 4.65 -35.34
C GLU A 235 3.84 5.09 -34.09
N SER A 236 2.66 5.65 -34.28
CA SER A 236 1.79 6.05 -33.15
C SER A 236 1.31 4.85 -32.34
N GLY A 237 1.04 3.73 -33.01
CA GLY A 237 0.64 2.49 -32.34
C GLY A 237 1.79 1.87 -31.56
N ILE A 238 3.01 1.92 -32.09
CA ILE A 238 4.23 1.43 -31.42
C ILE A 238 4.46 2.21 -30.10
N LEU A 239 4.37 3.54 -30.14
CA LEU A 239 4.54 4.37 -28.94
C LEU A 239 3.48 4.07 -27.87
N SER A 240 2.23 3.88 -28.30
CA SER A 240 1.15 3.48 -27.39
C SER A 240 1.37 2.08 -26.81
N ALA A 241 1.84 1.13 -27.63
CA ALA A 241 2.16 -0.22 -27.17
C ALA A 241 3.30 -0.21 -26.12
N TYR A 242 4.34 0.59 -26.33
CA TYR A 242 5.41 0.76 -25.34
C TYR A 242 4.90 1.38 -24.05
N GLN A 243 4.07 2.43 -24.12
CA GLN A 243 3.50 3.04 -22.92
C GLN A 243 2.67 2.04 -22.13
N ILE A 244 1.79 1.29 -22.79
CA ILE A 244 0.97 0.24 -22.15
C ILE A 244 1.87 -0.85 -21.54
N ALA A 245 2.93 -1.28 -22.25
CA ALA A 245 3.85 -2.29 -21.75
C ALA A 245 4.60 -1.81 -20.50
N PHE A 246 5.06 -0.55 -20.46
CA PHE A 246 5.68 0.05 -19.27
C PHE A 246 4.71 0.16 -18.11
N ASP A 247 3.48 0.59 -18.37
CA ASP A 247 2.45 0.72 -17.32
C ASP A 247 2.04 -0.65 -16.78
N LEU A 248 1.88 -1.65 -17.63
CA LEU A 248 1.62 -3.02 -17.22
C LEU A 248 2.79 -3.58 -16.40
N ASN A 249 4.04 -3.35 -16.80
CA ASN A 249 5.21 -3.79 -16.03
C ASN A 249 5.31 -3.07 -14.68
N ALA A 250 5.03 -1.78 -14.62
CA ALA A 250 5.03 -1.02 -13.37
C ALA A 250 3.88 -1.45 -12.42
N ASN A 251 2.78 -1.95 -12.98
CA ASN A 251 1.61 -2.41 -12.24
C ASN A 251 1.62 -3.94 -12.03
N SER A 252 2.52 -4.67 -12.71
CA SER A 252 2.46 -6.13 -12.75
C SER A 252 2.73 -6.74 -11.37
N SER A 253 1.71 -7.42 -10.94
CA SER A 253 1.86 -8.67 -10.26
C SER A 253 1.81 -9.73 -11.38
N GLN A 254 2.96 -10.20 -11.74
CA GLN A 254 3.29 -11.38 -12.53
C GLN A 254 2.20 -12.14 -13.26
N ASP A 255 2.36 -12.19 -14.58
CA ASP A 255 2.01 -13.34 -15.40
C ASP A 255 3.09 -13.59 -16.45
N ASP A 256 3.62 -14.80 -16.45
CA ASP A 256 4.80 -15.22 -17.22
C ASP A 256 4.64 -15.16 -18.74
N ALA A 257 3.42 -15.03 -19.25
CA ALA A 257 3.17 -15.02 -20.70
C ALA A 257 3.47 -13.69 -21.39
N ALA A 258 3.44 -12.55 -20.66
CA ALA A 258 3.79 -11.23 -21.24
C ALA A 258 5.29 -10.93 -21.20
N LYS A 259 6.09 -11.76 -20.52
CA LYS A 259 7.53 -11.52 -20.29
C LYS A 259 8.41 -11.72 -21.52
N SER A 260 8.05 -12.60 -22.46
CA SER A 260 8.95 -12.98 -23.55
C SER A 260 9.17 -11.87 -24.59
N GLU A 261 8.22 -10.93 -24.73
CA GLU A 261 8.35 -9.81 -25.68
C GLU A 261 8.77 -8.50 -25.01
N ALA A 262 8.54 -8.35 -23.69
CA ALA A 262 8.92 -7.16 -22.92
C ALA A 262 10.39 -7.17 -22.45
N GLU A 263 11.14 -8.25 -22.59
CA GLU A 263 12.54 -8.35 -22.13
C GLU A 263 13.47 -7.27 -22.70
N GLY A 264 13.23 -6.82 -23.94
CA GLY A 264 13.97 -5.71 -24.53
C GLY A 264 13.74 -4.36 -23.85
N VAL A 265 12.56 -4.16 -23.26
CA VAL A 265 12.13 -2.92 -22.62
C VAL A 265 12.65 -2.86 -21.18
N VAL A 266 12.60 -3.98 -20.46
CA VAL A 266 13.09 -4.08 -19.07
C VAL A 266 14.60 -3.81 -18.99
N ALA A 267 15.37 -4.19 -20.02
CA ALA A 267 16.81 -3.92 -20.09
C ALA A 267 17.16 -2.42 -20.15
N ALA A 268 16.29 -1.58 -20.69
CA ALA A 268 16.49 -0.13 -20.74
C ALA A 268 16.20 0.56 -19.40
N VAL A 269 15.24 0.04 -18.62
CA VAL A 269 14.84 0.59 -17.30
C VAL A 269 15.94 0.39 -16.26
N THR A 270 16.64 -0.74 -16.30
CA THR A 270 17.73 -1.06 -15.37
C THR A 270 18.92 -0.10 -15.51
N LYS A 271 19.10 0.54 -16.67
CA LYS A 271 20.23 1.46 -16.90
C LYS A 271 20.07 2.85 -16.28
N VAL A 272 18.85 3.26 -15.93
CA VAL A 272 18.59 4.61 -15.43
C VAL A 272 18.74 4.73 -13.91
N GLN A 273 18.68 3.64 -13.18
CA GLN A 273 18.82 3.62 -11.72
C GLN A 273 20.24 3.97 -11.20
N ALA A 274 21.23 4.02 -12.08
CA ALA A 274 22.66 4.20 -11.73
C ALA A 274 23.09 5.66 -11.44
N ILE A 275 22.21 6.66 -11.50
CA ILE A 275 22.63 8.08 -11.56
C ILE A 275 22.56 8.85 -10.23
N LEU A 276 22.05 8.28 -9.14
CA LEU A 276 21.73 9.06 -7.93
C LEU A 276 22.46 8.54 -6.68
N SER A 277 23.52 9.20 -6.25
CA SER A 277 24.31 8.87 -5.05
C SER A 277 24.26 9.96 -3.97
N GLY A 278 24.21 9.54 -2.66
CA GLY A 278 24.37 10.41 -1.50
C GLY A 278 24.89 9.68 -0.26
N GLU A 279 26.16 9.85 0.11
CA GLU A 279 26.91 8.99 1.05
C GLU A 279 27.03 9.43 2.53
N GLU A 280 26.57 10.62 2.96
CA GLU A 280 27.17 11.26 4.14
C GLU A 280 26.51 11.02 5.52
N SER A 281 25.28 10.48 5.62
CA SER A 281 24.58 10.38 6.92
C SER A 281 24.82 9.09 7.72
N LEU A 282 25.45 8.07 7.12
CA LEU A 282 25.67 6.76 7.75
C LEU A 282 26.85 6.71 8.72
N LYS A 283 27.90 7.51 8.51
CA LYS A 283 29.10 7.50 9.37
C LYS A 283 28.80 7.94 10.81
N LEU A 284 27.85 8.85 11.01
CA LEU A 284 27.41 9.32 12.32
C LEU A 284 26.73 8.22 13.17
N ASN A 285 26.03 7.29 12.53
CA ASN A 285 25.30 6.22 13.24
C ASN A 285 26.24 5.11 13.73
N LEU A 286 27.34 4.83 13.00
CA LEU A 286 28.30 3.80 13.37
C LEU A 286 29.11 4.17 14.63
N GLU A 287 29.46 5.45 14.80
CA GLU A 287 30.27 5.91 15.93
C GLU A 287 29.46 5.95 17.24
N SER A 288 28.14 6.08 17.19
CA SER A 288 27.25 6.21 18.34
C SER A 288 26.69 4.91 18.87
N LEU A 289 26.64 3.85 18.04
CA LEU A 289 26.06 2.55 18.39
C LEU A 289 27.14 1.57 18.91
N ASP A 290 26.85 0.86 20.00
CA ASP A 290 27.71 -0.18 20.52
C ASP A 290 27.72 -1.40 19.56
N SER A 291 28.85 -1.59 18.86
CA SER A 291 29.06 -2.65 17.89
C SER A 291 28.92 -4.09 18.42
N ARG A 292 28.93 -4.24 19.76
CA ARG A 292 28.74 -5.54 20.42
C ARG A 292 27.26 -5.93 20.60
N SER A 293 26.33 -5.02 20.36
CA SER A 293 24.90 -5.29 20.47
C SER A 293 24.36 -5.78 19.14
N SER A 294 23.77 -6.97 19.12
CA SER A 294 23.09 -7.52 17.94
C SER A 294 21.97 -6.59 17.44
N LEU A 295 21.27 -5.93 18.34
CA LEU A 295 20.21 -4.98 18.01
C LEU A 295 20.78 -3.77 17.25
N ALA A 296 21.88 -3.19 17.75
CA ALA A 296 22.54 -2.06 17.11
C ALA A 296 23.09 -2.42 15.72
N HIS A 297 23.67 -3.61 15.60
CA HIS A 297 24.16 -4.14 14.32
C HIS A 297 23.00 -4.27 13.30
N ASN A 298 21.88 -4.88 13.66
CA ASN A 298 20.72 -4.96 12.76
C ASN A 298 20.14 -3.57 12.44
N ALA A 299 20.15 -2.63 13.37
CA ALA A 299 19.69 -1.26 13.12
C ALA A 299 20.50 -0.58 12.02
N VAL A 300 21.84 -0.68 12.08
CA VAL A 300 22.73 -0.07 11.09
C VAL A 300 22.61 -0.74 9.74
N THR A 301 22.58 -2.07 9.69
CA THR A 301 22.46 -2.82 8.43
C THR A 301 21.13 -2.57 7.73
N LEU A 302 20.02 -2.53 8.46
CA LEU A 302 18.71 -2.19 7.92
C LEU A 302 18.63 -0.74 7.46
N SER A 303 19.16 0.21 8.26
CA SER A 303 19.18 1.62 7.90
C SER A 303 19.96 1.83 6.59
N ASN A 304 21.14 1.21 6.47
CA ASN A 304 21.93 1.26 5.24
C ASN A 304 21.22 0.62 4.04
N ALA A 305 20.61 -0.55 4.23
CA ALA A 305 19.85 -1.21 3.18
C ALA A 305 18.73 -0.31 2.65
N PHE A 306 17.97 0.32 3.52
CA PHE A 306 16.88 1.22 3.09
C PHE A 306 17.39 2.49 2.45
N MET A 307 18.45 3.13 2.97
CA MET A 307 19.02 4.34 2.37
C MET A 307 19.48 4.12 0.93
N HIS A 308 20.05 2.96 0.67
CA HIS A 308 20.56 2.60 -0.66
C HIS A 308 19.64 1.66 -1.45
N ALA A 309 18.39 1.50 -1.06
CA ALA A 309 17.44 0.61 -1.73
C ALA A 309 17.33 0.90 -3.23
N GLY A 310 17.62 -0.11 -4.07
CA GLY A 310 17.55 -0.02 -5.52
C GLY A 310 18.62 0.88 -6.17
N THR A 311 19.58 1.44 -5.41
CA THR A 311 20.60 2.36 -5.94
C THR A 311 21.82 1.67 -6.50
N THR A 312 22.05 0.40 -6.21
CA THR A 312 23.25 -0.39 -6.52
C THR A 312 24.54 0.10 -5.83
N ILE A 313 24.44 1.08 -4.93
CA ILE A 313 25.59 1.66 -4.22
C ILE A 313 25.80 0.89 -2.93
N ASP A 314 26.82 0.03 -2.88
CA ASP A 314 27.14 -0.83 -1.75
C ASP A 314 28.55 -0.56 -1.13
N ASN A 315 29.17 0.56 -1.50
CA ASN A 315 30.51 0.94 -1.06
C ASN A 315 30.66 0.91 0.46
N PHE A 316 29.66 1.40 1.20
CA PHE A 316 29.68 1.41 2.64
C PHE A 316 29.77 -0.01 3.24
N LEU A 317 29.05 -0.97 2.67
CA LEU A 317 29.10 -2.37 3.10
C LEU A 317 30.46 -3.01 2.78
N ARG A 318 31.03 -2.68 1.62
CA ARG A 318 32.35 -3.20 1.21
C ARG A 318 33.48 -2.66 2.08
N GLU A 319 33.37 -1.42 2.58
CA GLU A 319 34.33 -0.80 3.49
C GLU A 319 34.22 -1.32 4.94
N ASN A 320 33.04 -1.84 5.35
CA ASN A 320 32.72 -2.30 6.70
C ASN A 320 32.35 -3.78 6.71
N LEU A 321 33.32 -4.64 6.39
CA LEU A 321 33.15 -6.10 6.20
C LEU A 321 32.66 -6.86 7.45
N ASP A 322 32.78 -6.32 8.63
CA ASP A 322 32.26 -6.91 9.87
C ASP A 322 30.72 -6.96 9.94
N SER A 323 30.05 -6.23 9.06
CA SER A 323 28.59 -6.29 8.91
C SER A 323 28.22 -7.36 7.90
N ARG A 324 27.38 -8.33 8.26
CA ARG A 324 26.90 -9.39 7.36
C ARG A 324 26.21 -8.78 6.13
N PRO A 325 26.90 -8.67 4.96
CA PRO A 325 26.44 -7.80 3.87
C PRO A 325 25.35 -8.43 3.01
N GLN A 326 25.12 -9.74 3.11
CA GLN A 326 24.29 -10.48 2.15
C GLN A 326 22.85 -9.96 2.07
N LEU A 327 22.16 -9.81 3.20
CA LEU A 327 20.78 -9.35 3.23
C LEU A 327 20.60 -7.90 2.76
N PRO A 328 21.43 -6.94 3.24
CA PRO A 328 21.42 -5.58 2.70
C PRO A 328 21.64 -5.51 1.18
N LEU A 329 22.53 -6.35 0.62
CA LEU A 329 22.75 -6.42 -0.82
C LEU A 329 21.46 -6.78 -1.57
N GLY A 330 20.61 -7.65 -1.01
CA GLY A 330 19.31 -7.98 -1.58
C GLY A 330 18.38 -6.78 -1.77
N VAL A 331 18.43 -5.81 -0.85
CA VAL A 331 17.65 -4.56 -0.93
C VAL A 331 18.31 -3.52 -1.83
N ILE A 332 19.64 -3.37 -1.71
CA ILE A 332 20.42 -2.39 -2.49
C ILE A 332 20.38 -2.69 -3.98
N HIS A 333 20.46 -3.97 -4.35
CA HIS A 333 20.44 -4.44 -5.73
C HIS A 333 19.07 -4.99 -6.17
N GLN A 334 18.00 -4.64 -5.50
CA GLN A 334 16.64 -5.06 -5.86
C GLN A 334 16.31 -4.71 -7.33
N GLY A 335 15.80 -5.68 -8.08
CA GLY A 335 15.47 -5.52 -9.50
C GLY A 335 16.65 -5.75 -10.46
N GLN A 336 17.88 -5.99 -9.97
CA GLN A 336 19.06 -6.33 -10.79
C GLN A 336 19.09 -7.84 -11.12
N THR A 337 18.03 -8.36 -11.72
CA THR A 337 17.82 -9.80 -11.92
C THR A 337 18.93 -10.48 -12.73
N ARG A 338 19.53 -9.77 -13.70
CA ARG A 338 20.62 -10.33 -14.54
C ARG A 338 21.94 -10.49 -13.80
N ASN A 339 22.24 -9.56 -12.88
CA ASN A 339 23.53 -9.52 -12.18
C ASN A 339 23.43 -10.09 -10.75
N GLY A 340 22.22 -10.39 -10.28
CA GLY A 340 22.01 -10.79 -8.89
C GLY A 340 22.75 -12.06 -8.50
N PHE A 341 22.82 -13.03 -9.42
CA PHE A 341 23.54 -14.29 -9.17
C PHE A 341 25.05 -14.06 -9.08
N SER A 342 25.68 -13.38 -10.04
CA SER A 342 27.10 -13.10 -10.03
C SER A 342 27.54 -12.23 -8.85
N LEU A 343 26.65 -11.33 -8.38
CA LEU A 343 26.91 -10.50 -7.21
C LEU A 343 27.00 -11.33 -5.90
N LEU A 344 26.16 -12.35 -5.79
CA LEU A 344 26.04 -13.19 -4.59
C LEU A 344 26.78 -14.52 -4.71
N GLU A 345 27.37 -14.83 -5.90
CA GLU A 345 28.14 -16.07 -6.16
C GLU A 345 29.21 -16.35 -5.09
N PRO A 346 30.00 -15.36 -4.60
CA PRO A 346 30.99 -15.60 -3.55
C PRO A 346 30.40 -16.07 -2.21
N TYR A 347 29.08 -15.86 -2.00
CA TYR A 347 28.38 -16.23 -0.76
C TYR A 347 27.48 -17.45 -0.93
N LEU A 348 27.36 -17.98 -2.14
CA LEU A 348 26.60 -19.20 -2.43
C LEU A 348 27.44 -20.43 -2.18
N PRO A 349 26.85 -21.60 -1.87
CA PRO A 349 27.59 -22.81 -1.59
C PRO A 349 28.34 -23.30 -2.84
N GLU A 350 29.67 -23.40 -2.75
CA GLU A 350 30.54 -24.06 -3.71
C GLU A 350 30.94 -25.45 -3.19
N ASP A 351 31.12 -26.42 -4.07
CA ASP A 351 31.43 -27.83 -3.75
C ASP A 351 32.74 -28.03 -2.98
N SER A 352 33.57 -27.00 -2.79
CA SER A 352 34.95 -27.13 -2.32
C SER A 352 35.37 -26.28 -1.11
N VAL A 353 34.56 -25.29 -0.69
CA VAL A 353 34.93 -24.40 0.44
C VAL A 353 33.76 -24.32 1.41
N SER A 354 34.01 -24.64 2.68
CA SER A 354 32.97 -24.54 3.73
C SER A 354 32.73 -23.05 4.08
N SER A 355 31.82 -22.39 3.40
CA SER A 355 31.31 -21.10 3.82
C SER A 355 30.37 -21.28 5.02
N SER A 356 30.15 -20.23 5.80
CA SER A 356 29.22 -20.30 6.95
C SER A 356 27.80 -20.53 6.48
N PRO A 357 27.05 -21.52 7.02
CA PRO A 357 25.63 -21.75 6.66
C PRO A 357 24.75 -20.51 6.80
N PHE A 358 25.08 -19.60 7.72
CA PHE A 358 24.35 -18.33 7.87
C PHE A 358 24.59 -17.34 6.72
N SER A 359 25.82 -17.34 6.16
CA SER A 359 26.16 -16.54 4.99
C SER A 359 25.40 -17.03 3.75
N GLU A 360 25.44 -18.34 3.51
CA GLU A 360 24.75 -18.99 2.40
C GLU A 360 23.22 -18.81 2.49
N GLY A 361 22.62 -19.04 3.68
CA GLY A 361 21.20 -18.77 3.90
C GLY A 361 20.81 -17.30 3.67
N GLY A 362 21.67 -16.37 4.10
CA GLY A 362 21.49 -14.95 3.85
C GLY A 362 21.56 -14.60 2.37
N ALA A 363 22.47 -15.23 1.60
CA ALA A 363 22.60 -15.04 0.16
C ALA A 363 21.37 -15.55 -0.61
N PHE A 364 20.81 -16.69 -0.26
CA PHE A 364 19.57 -17.20 -0.85
C PHE A 364 18.38 -16.26 -0.59
N TYR A 365 18.27 -15.73 0.63
CA TYR A 365 17.22 -14.76 0.96
C TYR A 365 17.42 -13.45 0.16
N ALA A 366 18.64 -12.94 0.07
CA ALA A 366 18.97 -11.76 -0.71
C ALA A 366 18.67 -11.96 -2.21
N LEU A 367 19.02 -13.14 -2.76
CA LEU A 367 18.71 -13.49 -4.14
C LEU A 367 17.20 -13.49 -4.40
N GLY A 368 16.41 -13.97 -3.45
CA GLY A 368 14.94 -13.89 -3.51
C GLY A 368 14.42 -12.46 -3.53
N LEU A 369 14.99 -11.55 -2.73
CA LEU A 369 14.61 -10.12 -2.75
C LEU A 369 15.01 -9.43 -4.06
N ILE A 370 16.19 -9.73 -4.62
CA ILE A 370 16.62 -9.19 -5.93
C ILE A 370 15.65 -9.62 -7.03
N ASN A 371 15.26 -10.90 -7.00
CA ASN A 371 14.38 -11.50 -7.99
C ASN A 371 12.92 -11.57 -7.52
N ALA A 372 12.52 -10.73 -6.58
CA ALA A 372 11.16 -10.76 -6.05
C ALA A 372 10.16 -10.69 -7.20
N SER A 373 9.28 -11.69 -7.25
CA SER A 373 8.30 -11.86 -8.30
C SER A 373 8.85 -12.30 -9.68
N HIS A 374 10.09 -12.85 -9.80
CA HIS A 374 10.71 -13.14 -11.11
C HIS A 374 11.23 -14.57 -11.31
N GLY A 375 10.85 -15.58 -10.55
CA GLY A 375 11.21 -16.94 -10.94
C GLY A 375 11.56 -17.94 -9.84
N SER A 376 11.80 -19.17 -10.26
CA SER A 376 12.10 -20.35 -9.45
C SER A 376 13.51 -20.86 -9.74
N ASP A 377 14.33 -21.22 -8.75
CA ASP A 377 15.00 -22.50 -8.67
C ASP A 377 15.93 -22.72 -7.45
N ARG A 378 15.91 -24.00 -6.99
CA ARG A 378 16.84 -24.87 -6.27
C ARG A 378 17.10 -24.68 -4.78
N GLY A 379 16.79 -25.75 -4.01
CA GLY A 379 17.04 -25.92 -2.60
C GLY A 379 18.07 -26.99 -2.25
N GLN A 380 18.75 -26.85 -1.10
CA GLN A 380 19.65 -27.83 -0.48
C GLN A 380 19.33 -28.11 1.01
N ASN A 381 19.87 -29.23 1.55
CA ASN A 381 19.38 -29.96 2.73
C ASN A 381 19.88 -29.52 4.12
N VAL A 382 20.28 -28.30 4.39
CA VAL A 382 20.69 -27.83 5.72
C VAL A 382 19.65 -26.86 6.27
N GLU A 383 19.22 -27.00 7.55
CA GLU A 383 18.12 -26.23 8.13
C GLU A 383 18.24 -24.71 7.97
N ILE A 384 19.42 -24.16 8.17
CA ILE A 384 19.65 -22.70 8.03
C ILE A 384 19.61 -22.29 6.55
N LEU A 385 20.16 -23.14 5.69
CA LEU A 385 20.08 -22.94 4.24
C LEU A 385 18.64 -23.05 3.77
N GLN A 386 17.89 -24.04 4.29
CA GLN A 386 16.46 -24.19 3.99
C GLN A 386 15.65 -23.00 4.44
N HIS A 387 15.99 -22.35 5.58
CA HIS A 387 15.32 -21.14 6.03
C HIS A 387 15.50 -19.98 5.01
N GLY A 388 16.74 -19.68 4.65
CA GLY A 388 17.04 -18.63 3.67
C GLY A 388 16.47 -18.93 2.28
N ALA A 389 16.63 -20.19 1.83
CA ALA A 389 16.10 -20.66 0.55
C ALA A 389 14.56 -20.61 0.50
N SER A 390 13.87 -20.99 1.57
CA SER A 390 12.39 -20.95 1.63
C SER A 390 11.86 -19.53 1.56
N LEU A 391 12.48 -18.56 2.27
CA LEU A 391 12.14 -17.15 2.15
C LEU A 391 12.48 -16.59 0.75
N GLY A 392 13.63 -17.00 0.20
CA GLY A 392 14.06 -16.61 -1.14
C GLY A 392 13.10 -17.10 -2.23
N LEU A 393 12.74 -18.39 -2.17
CA LEU A 393 11.75 -19.00 -3.08
C LEU A 393 10.37 -18.35 -2.94
N GLY A 394 9.94 -18.09 -1.70
CA GLY A 394 8.69 -17.38 -1.43
C GLY A 394 8.67 -15.98 -2.02
N ALA A 395 9.76 -15.22 -1.88
CA ALA A 395 9.88 -13.88 -2.44
C ALA A 395 9.96 -13.89 -3.98
N ALA A 396 10.75 -14.79 -4.55
CA ALA A 396 10.88 -14.92 -6.01
C ALA A 396 9.58 -15.40 -6.65
N GLY A 397 8.88 -16.37 -6.05
CA GLY A 397 7.60 -16.92 -6.51
C GLY A 397 6.36 -16.18 -5.99
N LEU A 398 6.50 -14.96 -5.48
CA LEU A 398 5.41 -14.22 -4.84
C LEU A 398 4.21 -14.07 -5.78
N GLY A 399 3.06 -14.63 -5.39
CA GLY A 399 1.80 -14.55 -6.13
C GLY A 399 1.74 -15.39 -7.40
N SER A 400 2.75 -16.23 -7.69
CA SER A 400 2.80 -17.08 -8.89
C SER A 400 1.75 -18.22 -8.87
N GLY A 401 1.29 -18.63 -7.69
CA GLY A 401 0.41 -19.78 -7.55
C GLY A 401 1.04 -21.12 -7.97
N SER A 402 2.38 -21.21 -8.05
CA SER A 402 3.11 -22.39 -8.51
C SER A 402 2.94 -23.55 -7.51
N GLU A 403 2.28 -24.61 -7.95
CA GLU A 403 2.10 -25.83 -7.15
C GLU A 403 3.44 -26.55 -6.88
N ASP A 404 4.38 -26.53 -7.83
CA ASP A 404 5.69 -27.16 -7.68
C ASP A 404 6.50 -26.53 -6.55
N VAL A 405 6.53 -25.19 -6.49
CA VAL A 405 7.21 -24.45 -5.42
C VAL A 405 6.49 -24.64 -4.09
N PHE A 406 5.16 -24.64 -4.11
CA PHE A 406 4.35 -24.89 -2.92
C PHE A 406 4.64 -26.29 -2.32
N GLU A 407 4.67 -27.36 -3.14
CA GLU A 407 4.96 -28.71 -2.65
C GLU A 407 6.41 -28.84 -2.14
N ALA A 408 7.37 -28.15 -2.77
CA ALA A 408 8.75 -28.11 -2.27
C ALA A 408 8.83 -27.47 -0.87
N LEU A 409 8.15 -26.35 -0.67
CA LEU A 409 8.08 -25.67 0.64
C LEU A 409 7.32 -26.51 1.69
N LYS A 410 6.29 -27.20 1.29
CA LYS A 410 5.51 -28.11 2.15
C LYS A 410 6.36 -29.26 2.68
N ILE A 411 7.27 -29.82 1.88
CA ILE A 411 8.22 -30.85 2.33
C ILE A 411 9.11 -30.28 3.45
N VAL A 412 9.59 -29.04 3.32
CA VAL A 412 10.39 -28.36 4.35
C VAL A 412 9.57 -28.11 5.61
N LEU A 413 8.31 -27.67 5.47
CA LEU A 413 7.40 -27.46 6.58
C LEU A 413 7.19 -28.75 7.39
N PHE A 414 6.93 -29.87 6.71
CA PHE A 414 6.64 -31.16 7.33
C PHE A 414 7.87 -31.85 7.96
N ALA A 415 9.08 -31.29 7.74
CA ALA A 415 10.26 -31.67 8.51
C ALA A 415 10.20 -31.25 9.98
N ASP A 416 9.21 -30.41 10.35
CA ASP A 416 8.91 -29.93 11.71
C ASP A 416 10.09 -29.28 12.44
N SER A 417 10.99 -28.65 11.69
CA SER A 417 12.04 -27.80 12.26
C SER A 417 11.50 -26.41 12.55
N ALA A 418 11.64 -25.93 13.77
CA ALA A 418 11.15 -24.60 14.18
C ALA A 418 11.72 -23.44 13.36
N VAL A 419 12.93 -23.59 12.80
CA VAL A 419 13.60 -22.56 12.01
C VAL A 419 13.19 -22.63 10.55
N SER A 420 13.38 -23.76 9.88
CA SER A 420 13.06 -23.91 8.47
C SER A 420 11.56 -23.93 8.21
N GLY A 421 10.76 -24.49 9.14
CA GLY A 421 9.30 -24.53 9.05
C GLY A 421 8.65 -23.15 9.13
N GLU A 422 9.19 -22.21 9.96
CA GLU A 422 8.73 -20.81 10.00
C GLU A 422 8.89 -20.16 8.62
N ALA A 423 10.06 -20.27 8.01
CA ALA A 423 10.34 -19.72 6.70
C ALA A 423 9.52 -20.37 5.58
N ALA A 424 9.37 -21.69 5.63
CA ALA A 424 8.56 -22.45 4.66
C ALA A 424 7.09 -22.04 4.72
N ALA A 425 6.52 -21.84 5.91
CA ALA A 425 5.14 -21.39 6.09
C ALA A 425 4.91 -19.99 5.49
N ILE A 426 5.84 -19.03 5.72
CA ILE A 426 5.80 -17.70 5.08
C ILE A 426 5.94 -17.85 3.57
N GLY A 427 6.90 -18.64 3.10
CA GLY A 427 7.14 -18.88 1.67
C GLY A 427 5.92 -19.45 0.95
N MET A 428 5.24 -20.44 1.55
CA MET A 428 3.99 -20.99 1.01
C MET A 428 2.90 -19.91 0.89
N GLY A 429 2.76 -19.06 1.91
CA GLY A 429 1.82 -17.91 1.87
C GLY A 429 2.15 -16.91 0.79
N LEU A 430 3.44 -16.61 0.56
CA LEU A 430 3.90 -15.69 -0.49
C LEU A 430 3.60 -16.25 -1.89
N VAL A 431 3.96 -17.50 -2.16
CA VAL A 431 3.74 -18.14 -3.47
C VAL A 431 2.25 -18.19 -3.80
N MET A 432 1.42 -18.57 -2.84
CA MET A 432 -0.02 -18.75 -3.03
C MET A 432 -0.83 -17.47 -2.73
N MET A 433 -0.18 -16.31 -2.66
CA MET A 433 -0.82 -15.05 -2.29
C MET A 433 -1.97 -14.66 -3.22
N GLY A 434 -3.14 -14.42 -2.62
CA GLY A 434 -4.35 -13.97 -3.31
C GLY A 434 -5.02 -15.04 -4.19
N THR A 435 -4.58 -16.31 -4.13
CA THR A 435 -5.23 -17.40 -4.87
C THR A 435 -6.55 -17.85 -4.23
N GLY A 436 -6.68 -17.71 -2.91
CA GLY A 436 -7.80 -18.27 -2.15
C GLY A 436 -7.90 -19.79 -2.23
N HIS A 437 -6.80 -20.49 -2.53
CA HIS A 437 -6.80 -21.93 -2.78
C HIS A 437 -7.15 -22.71 -1.51
N GLU A 438 -8.30 -23.37 -1.50
CA GLU A 438 -8.91 -24.00 -0.34
C GLU A 438 -8.06 -25.14 0.23
N GLU A 439 -7.44 -25.96 -0.63
CA GLU A 439 -6.57 -27.08 -0.22
C GLU A 439 -5.29 -26.58 0.47
N THR A 440 -4.72 -25.47 -0.01
CA THR A 440 -3.58 -24.81 0.64
C THR A 440 -3.93 -24.39 2.06
N ILE A 441 -5.06 -23.73 2.24
CA ILE A 441 -5.52 -23.25 3.55
C ILE A 441 -5.82 -24.42 4.48
N LYS A 442 -6.49 -25.45 3.99
CA LYS A 442 -6.77 -26.68 4.77
C LYS A 442 -5.47 -27.33 5.24
N THR A 443 -4.49 -27.45 4.35
CA THR A 443 -3.17 -28.01 4.68
C THR A 443 -2.47 -27.20 5.75
N MET A 444 -2.44 -25.88 5.59
CA MET A 444 -1.80 -24.96 6.55
C MET A 444 -2.51 -24.98 7.91
N LEU A 445 -3.84 -24.97 7.94
CA LEU A 445 -4.63 -25.01 9.16
C LEU A 445 -4.52 -26.34 9.90
N MET A 446 -4.54 -27.45 9.15
CA MET A 446 -4.37 -28.78 9.73
C MET A 446 -3.00 -28.87 10.42
N TYR A 447 -1.95 -28.47 9.74
CA TYR A 447 -0.60 -28.52 10.29
C TYR A 447 -0.42 -27.54 11.46
N ALA A 448 -1.05 -26.37 11.44
CA ALA A 448 -1.03 -25.43 12.55
C ALA A 448 -1.64 -25.99 13.85
N ARG A 449 -2.59 -26.94 13.74
CA ARG A 449 -3.18 -27.64 14.89
C ARG A 449 -2.38 -28.84 15.36
N GLU A 450 -1.47 -29.37 14.53
CA GLU A 450 -0.67 -30.57 14.83
C GLU A 450 0.69 -30.22 15.43
N THR A 451 1.36 -29.17 14.93
CA THR A 451 2.70 -28.80 15.38
C THR A 451 2.69 -28.17 16.78
N GLN A 452 3.79 -28.43 17.53
CA GLN A 452 4.02 -27.84 18.87
C GLN A 452 4.87 -26.55 18.80
N HIS A 453 5.33 -26.17 17.61
CA HIS A 453 6.22 -25.03 17.42
C HIS A 453 5.44 -23.73 17.21
N GLU A 454 5.34 -22.89 18.24
CA GLU A 454 4.65 -21.59 18.17
C GLU A 454 5.12 -20.69 17.00
N LYS A 455 6.42 -20.78 16.63
CA LYS A 455 6.95 -20.02 15.48
C LYS A 455 6.31 -20.44 14.18
N ILE A 456 6.14 -21.75 13.98
CA ILE A 456 5.49 -22.30 12.79
C ILE A 456 4.02 -21.91 12.76
N ILE A 457 3.30 -22.03 13.89
CA ILE A 457 1.87 -21.64 13.97
C ILE A 457 1.71 -20.16 13.60
N ARG A 458 2.57 -19.30 14.13
CA ARG A 458 2.56 -17.85 13.83
C ARG A 458 2.84 -17.57 12.36
N ALA A 459 3.82 -18.24 11.77
CA ALA A 459 4.15 -18.12 10.37
C ALA A 459 3.00 -18.61 9.46
N LEU A 460 2.35 -19.72 9.82
CA LEU A 460 1.16 -20.22 9.14
C LEU A 460 -0.02 -19.23 9.24
N ALA A 461 -0.19 -18.57 10.40
CA ALA A 461 -1.19 -17.51 10.56
C ALA A 461 -0.98 -16.37 9.57
N VAL A 462 0.25 -15.90 9.39
CA VAL A 462 0.62 -14.88 8.38
C VAL A 462 0.42 -15.44 6.97
N GLY A 463 0.87 -16.68 6.71
CA GLY A 463 0.73 -17.33 5.41
C GLY A 463 -0.72 -17.50 4.96
N MET A 464 -1.61 -17.95 5.83
CA MET A 464 -3.04 -18.05 5.53
C MET A 464 -3.65 -16.66 5.21
N GLY A 465 -3.23 -15.62 5.94
CA GLY A 465 -3.62 -14.24 5.61
C GLY A 465 -3.20 -13.83 4.20
N LEU A 466 -1.96 -14.15 3.78
CA LEU A 466 -1.47 -13.86 2.43
C LEU A 466 -2.27 -14.62 1.36
N VAL A 467 -2.57 -15.91 1.57
CA VAL A 467 -3.38 -16.71 0.61
C VAL A 467 -4.74 -16.08 0.36
N MET A 468 -5.37 -15.51 1.41
CA MET A 468 -6.68 -14.88 1.31
C MET A 468 -6.64 -13.40 0.93
N PHE A 469 -5.50 -12.86 0.52
CA PHE A 469 -5.36 -11.46 0.11
C PHE A 469 -6.41 -11.05 -0.92
N GLY A 470 -7.18 -10.00 -0.60
CA GLY A 470 -8.20 -9.41 -1.47
C GLY A 470 -9.46 -10.25 -1.67
N ARG A 471 -9.62 -11.42 -1.01
CA ARG A 471 -10.76 -12.34 -1.20
C ARG A 471 -12.04 -11.93 -0.47
N GLN A 472 -11.97 -10.97 0.41
CA GLN A 472 -13.13 -10.36 1.10
C GLN A 472 -14.08 -11.42 1.70
N GLN A 473 -15.34 -11.44 1.26
CA GLN A 473 -16.38 -12.32 1.80
C GLN A 473 -16.06 -13.83 1.70
N GLU A 474 -15.22 -14.25 0.77
CA GLU A 474 -14.80 -15.65 0.67
C GLU A 474 -14.03 -16.11 1.90
N ALA A 475 -13.40 -15.16 2.63
CA ALA A 475 -12.65 -15.44 3.84
C ALA A 475 -13.52 -15.52 5.10
N ASP A 476 -14.75 -14.99 5.10
CA ASP A 476 -15.52 -14.76 6.32
C ASP A 476 -15.81 -16.02 7.12
N SER A 477 -16.21 -17.11 6.45
CA SER A 477 -16.49 -18.39 7.13
C SER A 477 -15.27 -18.94 7.87
N LEU A 478 -14.08 -18.76 7.30
CA LEU A 478 -12.84 -19.23 7.88
C LEU A 478 -12.35 -18.27 9.00
N ILE A 479 -12.56 -16.99 8.83
CA ILE A 479 -12.27 -15.97 9.85
C ILE A 479 -13.12 -16.25 11.11
N GLU A 480 -14.42 -16.48 10.96
CA GLU A 480 -15.33 -16.80 12.06
C GLU A 480 -14.88 -18.07 12.81
N LEU A 481 -14.51 -19.11 12.09
CA LEU A 481 -13.97 -20.32 12.70
C LEU A 481 -12.70 -20.05 13.52
N LEU A 482 -11.77 -19.26 13.01
CA LEU A 482 -10.50 -18.99 13.68
C LEU A 482 -10.63 -18.00 14.86
N VAL A 483 -11.63 -17.12 14.86
CA VAL A 483 -11.88 -16.20 15.99
C VAL A 483 -12.33 -16.97 17.25
N GLU A 484 -13.04 -18.10 17.07
CA GLU A 484 -13.54 -18.93 18.16
C GLU A 484 -12.50 -19.91 18.75
N GLU A 485 -11.30 -20.02 18.13
CA GLU A 485 -10.24 -20.92 18.61
C GLU A 485 -9.68 -20.51 19.97
N GLU A 486 -9.35 -21.50 20.80
CA GLU A 486 -8.75 -21.27 22.10
C GLU A 486 -7.29 -20.79 21.99
N ASP A 487 -6.56 -21.27 20.99
CA ASP A 487 -5.17 -20.88 20.75
C ASP A 487 -5.08 -19.41 20.25
N PRO A 488 -4.38 -18.54 20.97
CA PRO A 488 -4.21 -17.16 20.54
C PRO A 488 -3.48 -17.01 19.21
N LEU A 489 -2.62 -17.96 18.82
CA LEU A 489 -1.92 -17.91 17.53
C LEU A 489 -2.85 -18.21 16.36
N LEU A 490 -3.86 -19.05 16.56
CA LEU A 490 -4.92 -19.27 15.55
C LEU A 490 -5.85 -18.06 15.47
N ARG A 491 -6.19 -17.42 16.59
CA ARG A 491 -6.92 -16.15 16.57
C ARG A 491 -6.11 -15.02 15.90
N LEU A 492 -4.77 -15.03 16.08
CA LEU A 492 -3.90 -14.14 15.28
C LEU A 492 -4.05 -14.41 13.78
N GLY A 493 -4.21 -15.69 13.38
CA GLY A 493 -4.54 -16.06 12.00
C GLY A 493 -5.83 -15.43 11.49
N ALA A 494 -6.88 -15.38 12.32
CA ALA A 494 -8.12 -14.68 11.98
C ALA A 494 -7.89 -13.17 11.74
N VAL A 495 -7.07 -12.54 12.58
CA VAL A 495 -6.71 -11.12 12.44
C VAL A 495 -5.93 -10.87 11.14
N GLN A 496 -4.89 -11.68 10.86
CA GLN A 496 -4.09 -11.54 9.64
C GLN A 496 -4.93 -11.78 8.38
N MET A 497 -5.82 -12.76 8.44
CA MET A 497 -6.75 -13.08 7.35
C MET A 497 -7.75 -11.94 7.12
N THR A 498 -8.38 -11.41 8.18
CA THR A 498 -9.26 -10.24 8.09
C THR A 498 -8.50 -9.04 7.49
N THR A 499 -7.26 -8.80 7.95
CA THR A 499 -6.42 -7.70 7.47
C THR A 499 -6.13 -7.83 5.99
N MET A 500 -5.69 -9.00 5.53
CA MET A 500 -5.29 -9.19 4.14
C MET A 500 -6.48 -9.34 3.19
N ALA A 501 -7.55 -10.04 3.59
CA ALA A 501 -8.74 -10.22 2.76
C ALA A 501 -9.44 -8.89 2.47
N TYR A 502 -9.47 -7.99 3.44
CA TYR A 502 -10.17 -6.71 3.35
C TYR A 502 -9.24 -5.50 3.21
N THR A 503 -7.97 -5.70 2.84
CA THR A 503 -7.01 -4.60 2.62
C THR A 503 -7.58 -3.56 1.65
N GLY A 504 -7.57 -2.28 2.05
CA GLY A 504 -7.99 -1.15 1.23
C GLY A 504 -9.49 -1.04 0.93
N THR A 505 -10.33 -1.92 1.49
CA THR A 505 -11.78 -1.89 1.25
C THR A 505 -12.52 -0.90 2.12
N GLY A 506 -12.01 -0.62 3.33
CA GLY A 506 -12.72 0.18 4.33
C GLY A 506 -14.01 -0.47 4.83
N ASP A 507 -14.17 -1.79 4.71
CA ASP A 507 -15.37 -2.51 5.11
C ASP A 507 -15.66 -2.35 6.60
N ASN A 508 -16.90 -1.92 6.92
CA ASN A 508 -17.28 -1.60 8.28
C ASN A 508 -17.35 -2.83 9.18
N ASN A 509 -17.70 -4.01 8.66
CA ASN A 509 -17.81 -5.22 9.46
C ASN A 509 -16.41 -5.74 9.80
N ALA A 510 -15.49 -5.73 8.85
CA ALA A 510 -14.09 -6.05 9.07
C ALA A 510 -13.45 -5.09 10.09
N ILE A 511 -13.70 -3.77 9.97
CA ILE A 511 -13.22 -2.77 10.93
C ILE A 511 -13.78 -3.04 12.33
N ARG A 512 -15.09 -3.29 12.47
CA ARG A 512 -15.71 -3.60 13.78
C ARG A 512 -15.12 -4.87 14.39
N ARG A 513 -14.88 -5.91 13.58
CA ARG A 513 -14.25 -7.18 13.99
C ARG A 513 -12.85 -6.92 14.56
N LEU A 514 -12.01 -6.16 13.85
CA LEU A 514 -10.66 -5.82 14.32
C LEU A 514 -10.70 -4.94 15.58
N LEU A 515 -11.57 -3.94 15.65
CA LEU A 515 -11.72 -3.10 16.84
C LEU A 515 -12.20 -3.92 18.06
N HIS A 516 -13.10 -4.87 17.85
CA HIS A 516 -13.55 -5.77 18.91
C HIS A 516 -12.37 -6.61 19.43
N LEU A 517 -11.60 -7.26 18.57
CA LEU A 517 -10.44 -8.05 18.95
C LEU A 517 -9.34 -7.21 19.62
N ALA A 518 -9.12 -5.98 19.13
CA ALA A 518 -8.15 -5.06 19.72
C ALA A 518 -8.44 -4.71 21.20
N VAL A 519 -9.70 -4.72 21.60
CA VAL A 519 -10.12 -4.35 22.96
C VAL A 519 -10.41 -5.59 23.82
N SER A 520 -11.05 -6.63 23.25
CA SER A 520 -11.59 -7.77 24.00
C SER A 520 -10.65 -8.96 24.13
N ASP A 521 -9.71 -9.17 23.19
CA ASP A 521 -8.83 -10.33 23.25
C ASP A 521 -7.90 -10.26 24.49
N VAL A 522 -7.58 -11.41 25.06
CA VAL A 522 -6.69 -11.51 26.23
C VAL A 522 -5.22 -11.42 25.81
N ASN A 523 -4.88 -11.89 24.60
CA ASN A 523 -3.51 -11.95 24.11
C ASN A 523 -3.08 -10.60 23.49
N ASP A 524 -1.92 -10.11 23.90
CA ASP A 524 -1.40 -8.81 23.46
C ASP A 524 -0.94 -8.83 21.99
N ASP A 525 -0.50 -9.95 21.47
CA ASP A 525 -0.10 -10.09 20.06
C ASP A 525 -1.31 -9.98 19.13
N VAL A 526 -2.44 -10.59 19.54
CA VAL A 526 -3.72 -10.47 18.81
C VAL A 526 -4.21 -9.02 18.83
N ARG A 527 -4.18 -8.36 20.00
CA ARG A 527 -4.56 -6.93 20.12
C ARG A 527 -3.69 -6.04 19.23
N ARG A 528 -2.36 -6.20 19.31
CA ARG A 528 -1.41 -5.43 18.51
C ARG A 528 -1.65 -5.60 17.02
N ALA A 529 -1.79 -6.82 16.55
CA ALA A 529 -2.05 -7.13 15.16
C ALA A 529 -3.40 -6.57 14.68
N ALA A 530 -4.45 -6.67 15.50
CA ALA A 530 -5.78 -6.14 15.18
C ALA A 530 -5.77 -4.62 14.97
N VAL A 531 -5.08 -3.89 15.84
CA VAL A 531 -4.93 -2.43 15.67
C VAL A 531 -4.10 -2.09 14.43
N THR A 532 -2.99 -2.80 14.21
CA THR A 532 -2.14 -2.61 13.01
C THR A 532 -2.94 -2.88 11.73
N GLY A 533 -3.80 -3.90 11.74
CA GLY A 533 -4.66 -4.27 10.61
C GLY A 533 -5.60 -3.15 10.15
N LEU A 534 -6.03 -2.27 11.05
CA LEU A 534 -6.86 -1.10 10.69
C LEU A 534 -6.14 -0.19 9.68
N GLY A 535 -4.81 -0.09 9.76
CA GLY A 535 -4.00 0.67 8.81
C GLY A 535 -4.07 0.11 7.39
N PHE A 536 -4.13 -1.21 7.24
CA PHE A 536 -4.30 -1.88 5.95
C PHE A 536 -5.71 -1.74 5.38
N LEU A 537 -6.75 -1.88 6.22
CA LEU A 537 -8.14 -1.74 5.77
C LEU A 537 -8.44 -0.34 5.23
N LEU A 538 -7.87 0.68 5.85
CA LEU A 538 -8.16 2.09 5.56
C LEU A 538 -7.14 2.77 4.63
N LEU A 539 -6.35 2.01 3.89
CA LEU A 539 -5.32 2.53 2.95
C LEU A 539 -5.85 3.55 1.94
N ARG A 540 -7.10 3.35 1.47
CA ARG A 540 -7.75 4.26 0.51
C ARG A 540 -8.45 5.45 1.17
N SER A 541 -8.57 5.44 2.50
CA SER A 541 -9.21 6.50 3.29
C SER A 541 -8.32 6.95 4.45
N PRO A 542 -7.09 7.40 4.20
CA PRO A 542 -6.10 7.71 5.23
C PRO A 542 -6.55 8.83 6.18
N GLU A 543 -7.48 9.69 5.75
CA GLU A 543 -8.02 10.79 6.56
C GLU A 543 -8.88 10.31 7.74
N GLN A 544 -9.45 9.10 7.64
CA GLN A 544 -10.28 8.52 8.70
C GLN A 544 -9.45 7.90 9.82
N VAL A 545 -8.25 7.40 9.51
CA VAL A 545 -7.40 6.65 10.43
C VAL A 545 -7.04 7.42 11.69
N PRO A 546 -6.60 8.69 11.64
CA PRO A 546 -6.30 9.45 12.86
C PRO A 546 -7.47 9.53 13.84
N ARG A 547 -8.69 9.69 13.35
CA ARG A 547 -9.89 9.76 14.18
C ARG A 547 -10.24 8.43 14.83
N MET A 548 -10.08 7.32 14.08
CA MET A 548 -10.40 5.98 14.57
C MET A 548 -9.37 5.49 15.59
N VAL A 549 -8.11 5.82 15.37
CA VAL A 549 -6.99 5.29 16.16
C VAL A 549 -6.65 6.19 17.36
N GLN A 550 -7.16 7.41 17.43
CA GLN A 550 -6.85 8.36 18.50
C GLN A 550 -7.06 7.78 19.90
N LEU A 551 -8.20 7.17 20.16
CA LEU A 551 -8.48 6.55 21.47
C LEU A 551 -7.57 5.34 21.77
N LEU A 552 -7.18 4.60 20.73
CA LEU A 552 -6.27 3.46 20.86
C LEU A 552 -4.84 3.90 21.16
N SER A 553 -4.42 5.07 20.67
CA SER A 553 -3.12 5.66 20.96
C SER A 553 -2.95 6.10 22.42
N GLU A 554 -4.04 6.31 23.12
CA GLU A 554 -4.07 6.65 24.55
C GLU A 554 -4.38 5.43 25.45
N SER A 555 -4.43 4.22 24.90
CA SER A 555 -4.74 2.98 25.62
C SER A 555 -3.73 2.71 26.75
N PHE A 556 -4.19 2.14 27.84
CA PHE A 556 -3.34 1.64 28.92
C PHE A 556 -2.38 0.54 28.44
N ASN A 557 -2.82 -0.30 27.50
CA ASN A 557 -2.01 -1.39 26.98
C ASN A 557 -0.98 -0.85 25.97
N PRO A 558 0.33 -1.03 26.22
CA PRO A 558 1.37 -0.52 25.34
C PRO A 558 1.39 -1.24 23.97
N HIS A 559 0.94 -2.50 23.88
CA HIS A 559 0.83 -3.22 22.62
C HIS A 559 -0.24 -2.63 21.70
N VAL A 560 -1.35 -2.16 22.28
CA VAL A 560 -2.39 -1.42 21.55
C VAL A 560 -1.84 -0.07 21.07
N ARG A 561 -1.10 0.66 21.92
CA ARG A 561 -0.47 1.92 21.52
C ARG A 561 0.55 1.71 20.38
N PHE A 562 1.38 0.67 20.48
CA PHE A 562 2.31 0.32 19.40
C PHE A 562 1.58 -0.02 18.08
N GLY A 563 0.52 -0.83 18.15
CA GLY A 563 -0.33 -1.12 16.98
C GLY A 563 -0.92 0.15 16.38
N ALA A 564 -1.33 1.10 17.21
CA ALA A 564 -1.86 2.40 16.80
C ALA A 564 -0.83 3.23 16.02
N THR A 565 0.46 3.20 16.45
CA THR A 565 1.52 3.88 15.69
C THR A 565 1.67 3.30 14.30
N LEU A 566 1.75 1.97 14.17
CA LEU A 566 1.90 1.31 12.87
C LEU A 566 0.68 1.50 11.97
N ALA A 567 -0.54 1.47 12.52
CA ALA A 567 -1.75 1.74 11.74
C ALA A 567 -1.72 3.13 11.10
N LEU A 568 -1.31 4.16 11.87
CA LEU A 568 -1.12 5.52 11.34
C LEU A 568 -0.02 5.58 10.28
N GLY A 569 1.12 4.92 10.55
CA GLY A 569 2.25 4.90 9.63
C GLY A 569 1.92 4.25 8.29
N ILE A 570 1.26 3.08 8.30
CA ILE A 570 0.91 2.31 7.11
C ILE A 570 -0.13 3.05 6.26
N ALA A 571 -1.23 3.49 6.88
CA ALA A 571 -2.31 4.15 6.14
C ALA A 571 -1.92 5.53 5.59
N CYS A 572 -1.13 6.30 6.35
CA CYS A 572 -0.73 7.65 5.98
C CYS A 572 0.69 7.73 5.38
N ALA A 573 1.26 6.61 4.89
CA ALA A 573 2.60 6.60 4.31
C ALA A 573 2.74 7.61 3.15
N GLY A 574 3.80 8.40 3.17
CA GLY A 574 4.10 9.41 2.15
C GLY A 574 3.15 10.61 2.09
N SER A 575 2.13 10.66 2.94
CA SER A 575 1.08 11.70 2.89
C SER A 575 1.47 13.04 3.54
N GLY A 576 2.42 13.04 4.47
CA GLY A 576 2.70 14.21 5.32
C GLY A 576 1.50 14.62 6.20
N SER A 577 0.60 13.71 6.57
CA SER A 577 -0.63 13.99 7.30
C SER A 577 -0.36 14.66 8.65
N LYS A 578 -0.76 15.93 8.79
CA LYS A 578 -0.58 16.70 10.02
C LYS A 578 -1.35 16.12 11.21
N ALA A 579 -2.52 15.52 10.95
CA ALA A 579 -3.33 14.89 11.99
C ALA A 579 -2.62 13.65 12.56
N ALA A 580 -2.04 12.82 11.68
CA ALA A 580 -1.28 11.64 12.10
C ALA A 580 0.02 12.03 12.84
N ILE A 581 0.74 13.03 12.35
CA ILE A 581 1.95 13.55 13.02
C ILE A 581 1.62 14.08 14.42
N ALA A 582 0.52 14.81 14.59
CA ALA A 582 0.11 15.35 15.88
C ALA A 582 -0.19 14.28 16.95
N ILE A 583 -0.65 13.09 16.51
CA ILE A 583 -0.86 11.93 17.40
C ILE A 583 0.47 11.24 17.73
N LEU A 584 1.38 11.11 16.77
CA LEU A 584 2.63 10.38 16.92
C LEU A 584 3.72 11.16 17.70
N GLU A 585 3.75 12.50 17.59
CA GLU A 585 4.75 13.31 18.31
C GLU A 585 4.78 13.12 19.84
N PRO A 586 3.65 13.12 20.56
CA PRO A 586 3.64 12.79 21.97
C PRO A 586 4.16 11.38 22.28
N MET A 587 3.91 10.41 21.39
CA MET A 587 4.32 9.02 21.55
C MET A 587 5.84 8.82 21.42
N LEU A 588 6.58 9.77 20.85
CA LEU A 588 8.06 9.80 20.93
C LEU A 588 8.61 9.96 22.37
N LYS A 589 7.76 10.31 23.30
CA LYS A 589 8.10 10.47 24.73
C LYS A 589 7.37 9.47 25.61
N ASP A 590 6.81 8.40 25.00
CA ASP A 590 6.13 7.34 25.75
C ASP A 590 7.11 6.69 26.76
N SER A 591 6.57 6.22 27.87
CA SER A 591 7.33 5.53 28.91
C SER A 591 7.84 4.15 28.49
N VAL A 592 7.28 3.60 27.40
CA VAL A 592 7.58 2.26 26.87
C VAL A 592 8.38 2.39 25.59
N ASP A 593 9.54 1.80 25.54
CA ASP A 593 10.55 1.93 24.49
C ASP A 593 10.10 1.43 23.11
N PHE A 594 9.37 0.32 23.06
CA PHE A 594 8.86 -0.19 21.78
C PHE A 594 7.71 0.66 21.22
N VAL A 595 6.98 1.42 22.06
CA VAL A 595 6.00 2.41 21.55
C VAL A 595 6.75 3.57 20.88
N VAL A 596 7.85 4.03 21.48
CA VAL A 596 8.75 5.03 20.87
C VAL A 596 9.32 4.51 19.56
N GLN A 597 9.74 3.24 19.51
CA GLN A 597 10.20 2.58 18.29
C GLN A 597 9.14 2.65 17.17
N GLY A 598 7.90 2.25 17.48
CA GLY A 598 6.79 2.31 16.54
C GLY A 598 6.48 3.74 16.06
N ALA A 599 6.53 4.73 16.97
CA ALA A 599 6.32 6.12 16.63
C ALA A 599 7.41 6.67 15.69
N CYS A 600 8.69 6.32 15.91
CA CYS A 600 9.80 6.71 15.02
C CYS A 600 9.59 6.14 13.60
N ILE A 601 9.33 4.85 13.49
CA ILE A 601 9.12 4.17 12.20
C ILE A 601 7.92 4.78 11.47
N SER A 602 6.81 4.99 12.17
CA SER A 602 5.58 5.52 11.59
C SER A 602 5.73 6.97 11.13
N LEU A 603 6.44 7.80 11.89
CA LEU A 603 6.79 9.16 11.44
C LEU A 603 7.67 9.12 10.19
N ALA A 604 8.62 8.20 10.09
CA ALA A 604 9.42 8.04 8.89
C ALA A 604 8.58 7.61 7.68
N PHE A 605 7.60 6.73 7.86
CA PHE A 605 6.66 6.35 6.79
C PHE A 605 5.83 7.54 6.29
N ILE A 606 5.33 8.37 7.21
CA ILE A 606 4.50 9.53 6.86
C ILE A 606 5.33 10.62 6.20
N LEU A 607 6.57 10.81 6.66
CA LEU A 607 7.46 11.89 6.23
C LEU A 607 8.40 11.51 5.07
N ILE A 608 8.36 10.28 4.58
CA ILE A 608 9.14 9.87 3.40
C ILE A 608 8.77 10.79 2.22
N GLN A 609 9.76 11.24 1.45
CA GLN A 609 9.58 12.19 0.34
C GLN A 609 9.01 13.58 0.71
N GLN A 610 8.83 13.88 1.99
CA GLN A 610 8.46 15.22 2.43
C GLN A 610 9.72 16.07 2.63
N ASN A 611 9.65 17.33 2.25
CA ASN A 611 10.71 18.30 2.48
C ASN A 611 10.30 19.38 3.48
N GLU A 612 11.28 20.15 3.96
CA GLU A 612 11.10 21.16 5.00
C GLU A 612 10.21 22.34 4.55
N VAL A 613 10.11 22.58 3.24
CA VAL A 613 9.27 23.66 2.69
C VAL A 613 7.80 23.24 2.70
N TYR A 614 7.53 21.95 2.46
CA TYR A 614 6.18 21.41 2.43
C TYR A 614 5.67 21.08 3.83
N GLU A 615 6.50 20.43 4.63
CA GLU A 615 6.22 20.08 6.04
C GLU A 615 7.43 20.44 6.93
N PRO A 616 7.41 21.60 7.59
CA PRO A 616 8.54 22.09 8.42
C PRO A 616 8.95 21.14 9.53
N LYS A 617 8.04 20.28 9.99
CA LYS A 617 8.30 19.31 11.06
C LYS A 617 9.32 18.23 10.68
N VAL A 618 9.59 18.03 9.38
CA VAL A 618 10.60 17.05 8.92
C VAL A 618 11.96 17.32 9.58
N ALA A 619 12.38 18.58 9.64
CA ALA A 619 13.64 18.96 10.27
C ALA A 619 13.67 18.63 11.78
N GLU A 620 12.57 18.94 12.48
CA GLU A 620 12.45 18.64 13.92
C GLU A 620 12.46 17.13 14.20
N VAL A 621 11.74 16.36 13.40
CA VAL A 621 11.68 14.89 13.54
C VAL A 621 13.05 14.26 13.25
N ARG A 622 13.74 14.69 12.19
CA ARG A 622 15.11 14.23 11.90
C ARG A 622 16.07 14.53 13.04
N LYS A 623 16.03 15.75 13.56
CA LYS A 623 16.83 16.12 14.73
C LYS A 623 16.47 15.24 15.94
N ARG A 624 15.19 14.95 16.14
CA ARG A 624 14.76 14.08 17.24
C ARG A 624 15.28 12.64 17.08
N PHE A 625 15.28 12.07 15.87
CA PHE A 625 15.88 10.77 15.61
C PHE A 625 17.38 10.76 15.95
N THR A 626 18.12 11.79 15.53
CA THR A 626 19.55 11.94 15.88
C THR A 626 19.76 12.01 17.40
N GLU A 627 18.97 12.83 18.10
CA GLU A 627 19.01 12.93 19.55
C GLU A 627 18.74 11.59 20.26
N LEU A 628 17.76 10.80 19.77
CA LEU A 628 17.45 9.47 20.31
C LEU A 628 18.61 8.48 20.12
N ILE A 629 19.34 8.58 19.01
CA ILE A 629 20.49 7.71 18.72
C ILE A 629 21.70 8.09 19.58
N GLU A 630 22.03 9.37 19.68
CA GLU A 630 23.22 9.90 20.39
C GLU A 630 23.10 9.80 21.90
N THR A 631 21.91 9.87 22.46
CA THR A 631 21.71 9.93 23.91
C THR A 631 21.97 8.55 24.55
N LYS A 632 22.98 8.49 25.43
CA LYS A 632 23.47 7.23 26.02
C LYS A 632 22.50 6.50 26.94
N ASN A 633 21.49 7.19 27.50
CA ASN A 633 20.56 6.63 28.50
C ASN A 633 19.20 6.26 27.91
N ILE A 634 19.10 6.11 26.60
CA ILE A 634 17.87 5.70 25.94
C ILE A 634 17.87 4.19 25.74
N GLU A 635 16.71 3.56 25.93
CA GLU A 635 16.52 2.13 25.76
C GLU A 635 16.86 1.65 24.33
N PRO A 636 17.42 0.45 24.18
CA PRO A 636 17.91 -0.04 22.89
C PRO A 636 16.83 -0.12 21.80
N ALA A 637 15.58 -0.47 22.14
CA ALA A 637 14.51 -0.57 21.16
C ALA A 637 14.12 0.80 20.57
N ALA A 638 14.10 1.85 21.38
CA ALA A 638 13.85 3.21 20.89
C ALA A 638 14.96 3.69 19.93
N ARG A 639 16.24 3.39 20.26
CA ARG A 639 17.37 3.69 19.35
C ARG A 639 17.28 2.93 18.05
N PHE A 640 16.94 1.64 18.11
CA PHE A 640 16.73 0.81 16.94
C PHE A 640 15.65 1.43 16.03
N GLY A 641 14.51 1.84 16.62
CA GLY A 641 13.44 2.51 15.88
C GLY A 641 13.90 3.81 15.22
N ALA A 642 14.67 4.63 15.92
CA ALA A 642 15.19 5.88 15.38
C ALA A 642 16.21 5.66 14.24
N ALA A 643 17.09 4.66 14.36
CA ALA A 643 18.06 4.31 13.32
C ALA A 643 17.38 3.80 12.03
N ILE A 644 16.40 2.88 12.17
CA ILE A 644 15.60 2.41 11.03
C ILE A 644 14.80 3.57 10.41
N ALA A 645 14.23 4.44 11.23
CA ALA A 645 13.47 5.60 10.77
C ALA A 645 14.34 6.55 9.93
N GLN A 646 15.61 6.77 10.29
CA GLN A 646 16.54 7.53 9.47
C GLN A 646 16.81 6.83 8.11
N GLY A 647 16.93 5.51 8.11
CA GLY A 647 17.07 4.74 6.88
C GLY A 647 15.87 4.90 5.96
N ILE A 648 14.66 4.77 6.51
CA ILE A 648 13.40 4.87 5.77
C ILE A 648 13.17 6.27 5.21
N ILE A 649 13.39 7.32 6.00
CA ILE A 649 13.15 8.71 5.55
C ILE A 649 14.12 9.13 4.44
N ASN A 650 15.28 8.46 4.35
CA ASN A 650 16.27 8.67 3.32
C ASN A 650 16.29 7.54 2.27
N ALA A 651 15.28 6.69 2.23
CA ALA A 651 15.24 5.52 1.37
C ALA A 651 15.52 5.85 -0.10
N GLY A 652 16.32 5.00 -0.75
CA GLY A 652 16.72 5.15 -2.14
C GLY A 652 17.37 6.49 -2.47
N GLY A 653 18.12 7.09 -1.53
CA GLY A 653 18.70 8.42 -1.70
C GLY A 653 17.65 9.53 -1.81
N ARG A 654 16.50 9.37 -1.14
CA ARG A 654 15.31 10.24 -1.18
C ARG A 654 14.60 10.29 -2.54
N ASN A 655 14.72 9.23 -3.33
CA ASN A 655 14.02 9.08 -4.60
C ASN A 655 12.96 7.97 -4.58
N VAL A 656 12.58 7.52 -3.39
CA VAL A 656 11.65 6.43 -3.16
C VAL A 656 10.56 6.87 -2.18
N ALA A 657 9.33 6.52 -2.46
CA ALA A 657 8.20 6.62 -1.54
C ALA A 657 7.71 5.23 -1.13
N ILE A 658 6.95 5.14 -0.05
CA ILE A 658 6.21 3.94 0.32
C ILE A 658 4.82 4.03 -0.28
N GLY A 659 4.40 2.98 -0.99
CA GLY A 659 3.07 2.91 -1.55
C GLY A 659 2.60 1.48 -1.70
N LEU A 660 1.40 1.19 -1.19
CA LEU A 660 0.79 -0.14 -1.27
C LEU A 660 -0.17 -0.30 -2.45
N THR A 661 -0.35 0.79 -3.23
CA THR A 661 -1.16 0.80 -4.45
C THR A 661 -0.28 0.96 -5.66
N SER A 662 -0.63 0.35 -6.79
CA SER A 662 0.01 0.57 -8.09
C SER A 662 -0.32 1.96 -8.66
N LEU A 663 0.23 2.31 -9.82
CA LEU A 663 -0.08 3.57 -10.52
C LEU A 663 -1.57 3.68 -10.88
N ASP A 664 -2.24 2.57 -11.10
CA ASP A 664 -3.67 2.49 -11.41
C ASP A 664 -4.57 2.52 -10.17
N GLY A 665 -4.02 2.77 -8.97
CA GLY A 665 -4.76 2.75 -7.71
C GLY A 665 -5.13 1.35 -7.19
N GLN A 666 -4.70 0.27 -7.89
CA GLN A 666 -4.90 -1.09 -7.42
C GLN A 666 -3.92 -1.44 -6.30
N LEU A 667 -4.29 -2.41 -5.47
CA LEU A 667 -3.39 -2.92 -4.44
C LEU A 667 -2.25 -3.72 -5.07
N SER A 668 -1.02 -3.37 -4.74
CA SER A 668 0.15 -4.13 -5.14
C SER A 668 0.33 -5.33 -4.21
N LYS A 669 0.28 -6.55 -4.75
CA LYS A 669 0.51 -7.79 -3.97
C LYS A 669 1.87 -7.75 -3.28
N SER A 670 2.93 -7.46 -4.02
CA SER A 670 4.30 -7.39 -3.49
C SER A 670 4.44 -6.35 -2.39
N ALA A 671 3.89 -5.14 -2.59
CA ALA A 671 3.97 -4.07 -1.61
C ALA A 671 3.18 -4.40 -0.33
N CYS A 672 1.98 -4.97 -0.45
CA CYS A 672 1.18 -5.37 0.71
C CYS A 672 1.82 -6.54 1.46
N ALA A 673 2.37 -7.54 0.76
CA ALA A 673 3.14 -8.62 1.38
C ALA A 673 4.37 -8.09 2.10
N GLY A 674 5.13 -7.22 1.44
CA GLY A 674 6.32 -6.59 2.01
C GLY A 674 6.02 -5.81 3.29
N MET A 675 4.96 -5.02 3.29
CA MET A 675 4.53 -4.26 4.47
C MET A 675 4.03 -5.19 5.59
N LEU A 676 3.27 -6.25 5.26
CA LEU A 676 2.81 -7.22 6.26
C LEU A 676 4.00 -7.92 6.92
N LEU A 677 4.95 -8.42 6.12
CA LEU A 677 6.15 -9.10 6.63
C LEU A 677 7.06 -8.14 7.38
N PHE A 678 7.15 -6.87 6.96
CA PHE A 678 7.83 -5.84 7.74
C PHE A 678 7.28 -5.77 9.16
N THR A 679 5.96 -5.80 9.38
CA THR A 679 5.39 -5.74 10.73
C THR A 679 5.81 -6.92 11.60
N GLN A 680 6.27 -8.03 11.01
CA GLN A 680 6.76 -9.22 11.71
C GLN A 680 8.22 -9.08 12.19
N PHE A 681 8.91 -7.94 11.95
CA PHE A 681 10.25 -7.67 12.49
C PHE A 681 10.29 -7.78 14.02
N TRP A 682 9.16 -7.65 14.68
CA TRP A 682 8.97 -7.87 16.10
C TRP A 682 9.51 -9.23 16.57
N TYR A 683 9.32 -10.25 15.75
CA TYR A 683 9.74 -11.61 16.07
C TYR A 683 11.13 -11.95 15.52
N TRP A 684 11.48 -11.42 14.36
CA TRP A 684 12.77 -11.63 13.71
C TRP A 684 13.14 -10.41 12.85
N PHE A 685 14.20 -9.69 13.27
CA PHE A 685 14.57 -8.42 12.64
C PHE A 685 14.80 -8.49 11.12
N PRO A 686 15.43 -9.54 10.55
CA PRO A 686 15.67 -9.60 9.13
C PRO A 686 14.40 -9.59 8.26
N LEU A 687 13.21 -9.90 8.78
CA LEU A 687 11.95 -9.74 8.05
C LEU A 687 11.68 -8.27 7.67
N ALA A 688 12.32 -7.33 8.35
CA ALA A 688 12.21 -5.92 8.00
C ALA A 688 12.72 -5.60 6.57
N HIS A 689 13.61 -6.41 6.00
CA HIS A 689 14.09 -6.22 4.62
C HIS A 689 12.96 -6.33 3.58
N PHE A 690 11.90 -7.06 3.87
CA PHE A 690 10.72 -7.13 3.00
C PHE A 690 10.03 -5.77 2.78
N LEU A 691 10.28 -4.76 3.61
CA LEU A 691 9.78 -3.40 3.39
C LEU A 691 10.20 -2.86 2.01
N SER A 692 11.34 -3.30 1.49
CA SER A 692 11.83 -2.91 0.16
C SER A 692 10.82 -3.18 -0.97
N LEU A 693 9.97 -4.20 -0.82
CA LEU A 693 8.90 -4.52 -1.77
C LEU A 693 7.79 -3.45 -1.81
N SER A 694 7.70 -2.62 -0.76
CA SER A 694 6.74 -1.49 -0.67
C SER A 694 7.32 -0.18 -1.19
N PHE A 695 8.61 -0.14 -1.54
CA PHE A 695 9.26 1.04 -2.07
C PHE A 695 8.89 1.25 -3.54
N LYS A 696 8.51 2.48 -3.86
CA LYS A 696 8.19 2.91 -5.22
C LYS A 696 9.12 4.05 -5.61
N PRO A 697 9.78 3.96 -6.77
CA PRO A 697 10.57 5.08 -7.27
C PRO A 697 9.66 6.27 -7.57
N THR A 698 10.13 7.48 -7.26
CA THR A 698 9.41 8.74 -7.51
C THR A 698 9.91 9.49 -8.73
N ALA A 699 10.88 8.92 -9.46
CA ALA A 699 11.41 9.51 -10.69
C ALA A 699 10.43 9.33 -11.87
N LEU A 700 10.27 10.40 -12.66
CA LEU A 700 9.56 10.39 -13.92
C LEU A 700 10.58 10.45 -15.06
N ILE A 701 10.60 9.44 -15.93
CA ILE A 701 11.59 9.27 -16.97
C ILE A 701 10.92 9.34 -18.34
N GLY A 702 11.38 10.24 -19.22
CA GLY A 702 10.94 10.29 -20.61
C GLY A 702 11.86 9.46 -21.50
N VAL A 703 11.30 8.60 -22.35
CA VAL A 703 12.04 7.84 -23.36
C VAL A 703 11.50 8.12 -24.76
N ASN A 704 12.37 8.11 -25.77
CA ASN A 704 11.97 8.25 -27.16
C ASN A 704 11.56 6.88 -27.76
N LYS A 705 11.23 6.85 -29.07
CA LYS A 705 10.88 5.63 -29.80
C LYS A 705 11.97 4.54 -29.81
N ASP A 706 13.23 4.95 -29.67
CA ASP A 706 14.39 4.05 -29.61
C ASP A 706 14.74 3.65 -28.16
N LEU A 707 13.82 3.95 -27.21
CA LEU A 707 13.97 3.69 -25.78
C LEU A 707 15.20 4.38 -25.16
N ARG A 708 15.66 5.50 -25.74
CA ARG A 708 16.73 6.34 -25.21
C ARG A 708 16.15 7.55 -24.51
N VAL A 709 16.88 8.06 -23.54
CA VAL A 709 16.46 9.25 -22.76
C VAL A 709 16.93 10.52 -23.45
N PRO A 710 16.00 11.35 -24.00
CA PRO A 710 16.38 12.62 -24.59
C PRO A 710 16.62 13.68 -23.51
N VAL A 711 17.54 14.59 -23.75
CA VAL A 711 17.71 15.80 -22.92
C VAL A 711 16.57 16.76 -23.21
N LEU A 712 15.65 16.91 -22.28
CA LEU A 712 14.49 17.80 -22.41
C LEU A 712 14.29 18.61 -21.14
N GLU A 713 13.70 19.81 -21.30
CA GLU A 713 13.22 20.62 -20.20
C GLU A 713 11.69 20.53 -20.18
N ALA A 714 11.14 20.11 -19.03
CA ALA A 714 9.71 20.03 -18.84
C ALA A 714 9.24 21.07 -17.83
N THR A 715 8.07 21.66 -18.08
CA THR A 715 7.40 22.51 -17.10
C THR A 715 6.48 21.67 -16.25
N CYS A 716 6.66 21.74 -14.93
CA CYS A 716 5.82 21.02 -13.98
C CYS A 716 4.83 21.99 -13.33
N THR A 717 3.57 21.58 -13.20
CA THR A 717 2.56 22.30 -12.42
C THR A 717 2.65 22.03 -10.93
N GLY A 718 3.47 21.05 -10.54
CA GLY A 718 3.76 20.70 -9.15
C GLY A 718 4.61 21.77 -8.44
N ARG A 719 4.67 21.70 -7.12
CA ARG A 719 5.50 22.59 -6.30
C ARG A 719 6.97 22.25 -6.52
N LYS A 720 7.80 23.27 -6.79
CA LYS A 720 9.25 23.08 -6.98
C LYS A 720 9.92 22.32 -5.84
N SER A 721 9.49 22.57 -4.61
CA SER A 721 10.02 21.94 -3.40
C SER A 721 9.94 20.41 -3.36
N LEU A 722 9.03 19.80 -4.16
CA LEU A 722 8.92 18.35 -4.28
C LEU A 722 10.07 17.73 -5.11
N PHE A 723 10.71 18.55 -5.96
CA PHE A 723 11.74 18.11 -6.92
C PHE A 723 13.12 18.67 -6.58
N GLU A 724 13.24 19.49 -5.53
CA GLU A 724 14.51 20.03 -5.08
C GLU A 724 15.18 19.00 -4.16
N TYR A 725 16.44 18.69 -4.44
CA TYR A 725 17.23 17.92 -3.50
C TYR A 725 17.41 18.72 -2.21
N PRO A 726 17.40 18.06 -1.05
CA PRO A 726 17.73 18.73 0.20
C PRO A 726 19.16 19.29 0.12
N PRO A 727 19.43 20.42 0.80
CA PRO A 727 20.77 20.98 0.85
C PRO A 727 21.74 19.94 1.46
N ASN A 728 22.96 19.88 0.92
CA ASN A 728 24.00 19.03 1.48
C ASN A 728 24.18 19.36 2.96
N ILE A 729 24.23 18.34 3.79
CA ILE A 729 24.58 18.51 5.20
C ILE A 729 26.06 18.86 5.22
N GLU A 730 26.39 20.12 5.59
CA GLU A 730 27.77 20.50 5.85
C GLU A 730 28.27 19.61 6.99
N GLN A 731 29.26 18.76 6.72
CA GLN A 731 29.89 17.98 7.77
C GLN A 731 30.48 18.95 8.80
N PRO A 732 30.20 18.78 10.09
CA PRO A 732 30.91 19.54 11.09
C PRO A 732 32.41 19.26 10.85
N VAL A 733 33.14 20.30 10.52
CA VAL A 733 34.61 20.21 10.35
C VAL A 733 35.15 19.50 11.59
N ALA A 734 35.69 18.30 11.40
CA ALA A 734 36.23 17.50 12.50
C ALA A 734 37.24 18.39 13.22
N GLN A 735 36.86 18.89 14.38
CA GLN A 735 37.78 19.63 15.21
C GLN A 735 38.94 18.69 15.48
N ALA A 736 40.15 19.06 15.01
CA ALA A 736 41.32 18.27 15.26
C ALA A 736 41.36 17.92 16.76
N PRO A 737 41.55 16.64 17.13
CA PRO A 737 41.48 16.24 18.51
C PRO A 737 42.43 17.11 19.31
N THR A 738 41.90 17.94 20.20
CA THR A 738 42.65 18.73 21.14
C THR A 738 43.50 17.73 21.95
N LYS A 739 44.79 17.70 21.69
CA LYS A 739 45.74 16.88 22.47
C LYS A 739 45.56 17.31 23.92
N VAL A 740 44.79 16.56 24.68
CA VAL A 740 44.73 16.72 26.13
C VAL A 740 46.13 16.47 26.68
N ALA A 741 46.75 17.49 27.28
CA ALA A 741 48.02 17.34 27.92
C ALA A 741 47.94 16.20 28.94
N THR A 742 48.59 15.11 28.67
CA THR A 742 48.68 13.97 29.60
C THR A 742 49.42 14.42 30.85
N ALA A 743 48.72 14.50 31.97
CA ALA A 743 49.29 14.76 33.23
C ALA A 743 50.22 13.60 33.62
N VAL A 744 51.53 13.86 33.72
CA VAL A 744 52.46 12.85 34.16
C VAL A 744 52.33 12.69 35.69
N LEU A 745 51.66 11.62 36.08
CA LEU A 745 51.46 11.27 37.51
C LEU A 745 52.67 10.66 38.20
N SER A 746 53.84 10.66 37.54
CA SER A 746 55.07 10.10 38.14
C SER A 746 55.81 11.13 39.01
N THR A 747 56.04 10.75 40.26
CA THR A 747 56.78 11.58 41.24
C THR A 747 58.29 11.45 41.14
N THR A 748 58.83 10.67 40.22
CA THR A 748 60.29 10.50 40.10
C THR A 748 60.97 11.70 39.43
N ALA A 749 62.03 12.17 39.98
CA ALA A 749 62.78 13.32 39.50
C ALA A 749 63.29 13.19 38.04
N LYS A 750 63.38 11.95 37.55
CA LYS A 750 63.82 11.64 36.19
C LYS A 750 62.60 11.88 35.21
N ALA A 751 61.40 11.55 35.60
CA ALA A 751 60.18 11.79 34.79
C ALA A 751 59.86 13.27 34.74
N GLN A 752 60.02 14.01 35.83
CA GLN A 752 59.85 15.47 35.89
C GLN A 752 60.84 16.22 35.02
N ARG A 753 62.14 15.75 34.94
CA ARG A 753 63.12 16.33 34.01
C ARG A 753 62.77 16.04 32.53
N HIS A 754 62.22 14.87 32.23
CA HIS A 754 61.82 14.54 30.89
C HIS A 754 60.54 15.35 30.44
N ALA A 755 59.59 15.52 31.32
CA ALA A 755 58.43 16.36 31.07
C ALA A 755 58.81 17.83 30.83
N LYS A 756 59.68 18.37 31.64
CA LYS A 756 60.26 19.73 31.49
C LYS A 756 61.04 19.94 30.20
N LYS A 757 61.73 18.90 29.69
CA LYS A 757 62.46 18.95 28.44
C LYS A 757 61.55 18.88 27.20
N VAL A 758 60.38 18.25 27.31
CA VAL A 758 59.38 18.22 26.27
C VAL A 758 58.60 19.55 26.21
N GLU A 759 58.34 20.19 27.38
CA GLU A 759 57.73 21.51 27.41
C GLU A 759 58.61 22.61 26.82
N VAL A 760 59.91 22.53 27.03
CA VAL A 760 60.86 23.52 26.48
C VAL A 760 61.05 23.33 24.97
N SER A 761 60.95 22.11 24.45
CA SER A 761 61.00 21.88 22.99
C SER A 761 59.73 22.20 22.25
N ALA A 762 58.59 22.33 22.95
CA ALA A 762 57.31 22.74 22.38
C ALA A 762 57.06 24.29 22.43
N GLY A 763 57.94 25.02 23.15
CA GLY A 763 57.79 26.45 23.35
C GLY A 763 58.58 27.36 22.39
N GLU A 764 59.47 26.81 21.51
CA GLU A 764 60.27 27.60 20.58
C GLU A 764 59.77 27.72 19.12
N GLY A 765 58.50 27.61 18.90
CA GLY A 765 57.91 27.65 17.53
C GLY A 765 56.67 28.46 17.37
N SER A 766 56.58 29.68 17.92
CA SER A 766 55.67 30.71 17.36
C SER A 766 55.70 32.00 18.16
N SER A 767 56.59 32.93 17.70
CA SER A 767 56.40 34.32 18.02
C SER A 767 56.52 35.13 16.75
N SER A 768 55.40 35.72 16.35
CA SER A 768 55.19 36.99 15.67
C SER A 768 53.86 36.90 14.94
N SER A 769 52.96 37.76 15.06
CA SER A 769 52.86 39.16 15.42
C SER A 769 51.40 39.51 15.71
N ALA A 770 51.29 40.40 16.63
CA ALA A 770 50.12 40.97 17.24
C ALA A 770 49.41 42.04 16.44
N ALA A 771 48.28 42.42 16.98
CA ALA A 771 47.51 43.68 16.87
C ALA A 771 46.43 43.67 15.76
N GLY A 772 45.21 44.02 15.97
CA GLY A 772 44.52 44.66 17.07
C GLY A 772 43.08 44.90 16.70
N SER A 773 42.31 44.86 17.72
CA SER A 773 41.14 45.67 18.09
C SER A 773 40.09 46.07 17.07
N GLY A 774 38.83 45.85 17.45
CA GLY A 774 37.78 46.80 17.34
C GLY A 774 36.49 46.39 16.65
N ALA A 775 35.48 46.04 17.40
CA ALA A 775 34.09 46.25 17.00
C ALA A 775 33.78 47.78 17.13
N PRO A 776 32.77 48.40 16.57
CA PRO A 776 31.38 47.94 16.56
C PRO A 776 30.51 48.37 15.33
N ALA A 777 29.36 47.71 15.25
CA ALA A 777 28.02 48.22 14.93
C ALA A 777 27.71 49.09 13.67
N ALA A 778 26.67 48.61 13.01
CA ALA A 778 25.50 49.34 12.52
C ALA A 778 25.48 49.93 11.09
N GLU A 779 24.37 49.58 10.47
CA GLU A 779 23.56 50.35 9.52
C GLU A 779 24.04 50.54 8.08
N GLY A 780 23.20 49.97 7.21
CA GLY A 780 22.39 50.74 6.27
C GLY A 780 22.89 50.95 4.86
N MET A 781 21.97 50.63 3.98
CA MET A 781 21.66 51.25 2.66
C MET A 781 22.37 50.74 1.40
N ASP A 782 21.44 50.41 0.53
CA ASP A 782 21.47 50.28 -0.93
C ASP A 782 22.57 51.06 -1.65
N VAL A 783 23.10 50.50 -2.70
CA VAL A 783 23.21 51.11 -4.01
C VAL A 783 23.63 50.10 -5.08
N ASP A 784 22.91 50.16 -6.20
CA ASP A 784 23.14 49.60 -7.52
C ASP A 784 24.62 49.47 -7.97
N GLY A 785 24.89 48.46 -8.76
CA GLY A 785 25.88 48.64 -9.77
C GLY A 785 26.62 47.44 -10.30
N ALA A 786 26.24 47.11 -11.53
CA ALA A 786 27.07 46.44 -12.54
C ALA A 786 27.26 44.95 -12.50
N ALA A 787 26.41 44.28 -13.23
CA ALA A 787 26.58 42.93 -13.77
C ALA A 787 27.85 42.83 -14.62
N ALA A 788 28.77 41.98 -14.18
CA ALA A 788 29.80 41.39 -15.04
C ALA A 788 29.16 40.24 -15.84
N ALA A 789 29.14 40.39 -17.16
CA ALA A 789 28.59 39.45 -18.09
C ALA A 789 29.36 38.10 -18.01
N ALA A 790 28.70 37.06 -17.56
CA ALA A 790 29.10 35.68 -17.81
C ALA A 790 28.91 35.30 -19.29
N PRO A 791 29.75 34.45 -19.87
CA PRO A 791 29.65 34.10 -21.28
C PRO A 791 28.32 33.40 -21.56
N LYS A 792 27.63 33.91 -22.55
CA LYS A 792 26.37 33.36 -23.06
C LYS A 792 26.63 31.98 -23.64
N THR A 793 26.25 30.93 -22.92
CA THR A 793 26.00 29.64 -23.50
C THR A 793 24.86 29.75 -24.53
N PRO A 794 24.93 29.05 -25.67
CA PRO A 794 23.89 29.14 -26.68
C PRO A 794 22.56 28.67 -26.08
N THR A 795 21.57 29.54 -26.11
CA THR A 795 20.20 29.24 -25.71
C THR A 795 19.67 28.11 -26.59
N LYS A 796 19.62 26.87 -26.04
CA LYS A 796 18.91 25.77 -26.64
C LYS A 796 17.44 26.16 -26.72
N LYS A 797 16.90 26.15 -27.94
CA LYS A 797 15.46 26.41 -28.16
C LYS A 797 14.66 25.34 -27.43
N THR A 798 13.79 25.76 -26.55
CA THR A 798 12.83 24.91 -25.83
C THR A 798 11.90 24.30 -26.85
N ARG A 799 11.94 22.98 -26.96
CA ARG A 799 11.05 22.19 -27.80
C ARG A 799 9.66 22.17 -27.17
N ARG A 800 8.66 22.74 -27.82
CA ARG A 800 7.27 22.70 -27.34
C ARG A 800 6.65 21.38 -27.72
N GLN A 801 6.16 20.65 -26.73
CA GLN A 801 5.34 19.47 -26.96
C GLN A 801 3.99 19.81 -27.59
N GLY A 802 3.57 18.98 -28.51
CA GLY A 802 2.24 19.04 -29.12
C GLY A 802 1.18 18.32 -28.30
N PRO A 803 -0.04 18.22 -28.78
CA PRO A 803 -1.24 18.67 -28.12
C PRO A 803 -1.94 17.69 -27.17
N GLU A 804 -2.68 18.24 -26.34
CA GLU A 804 -3.87 17.94 -25.51
C GLU A 804 -4.19 16.48 -25.06
N SER A 805 -3.99 15.43 -25.84
CA SER A 805 -4.29 14.06 -25.43
C SER A 805 -3.28 13.44 -24.45
N PHE A 806 -2.04 13.96 -24.43
CA PHE A 806 -0.98 13.55 -23.51
C PHE A 806 -1.08 14.21 -22.14
N ALA A 807 -1.66 15.43 -22.08
CA ALA A 807 -1.79 16.17 -20.84
C ALA A 807 -2.82 15.55 -19.88
N GLU A 808 -3.83 14.88 -20.40
CA GLU A 808 -4.85 14.20 -19.57
C GLU A 808 -4.28 12.91 -18.93
N SER A 809 -3.44 12.15 -19.63
CA SER A 809 -2.81 10.95 -19.07
C SER A 809 -1.70 11.26 -18.06
N LEU A 810 -1.15 12.48 -18.09
CA LEU A 810 -0.11 12.97 -17.17
C LEU A 810 -0.67 13.60 -15.90
N GLN A 811 -1.95 13.95 -15.87
CA GLN A 811 -2.57 14.52 -14.67
C GLN A 811 -2.57 13.49 -13.54
N GLY A 812 -1.71 13.72 -12.55
CA GLY A 812 -1.60 12.87 -11.36
C GLY A 812 -0.46 11.85 -11.38
N ARG A 813 0.26 11.65 -12.47
CA ARG A 813 1.44 10.78 -12.48
C ARG A 813 2.64 11.47 -11.85
N MET A 814 3.11 10.95 -10.73
CA MET A 814 4.29 11.45 -10.02
C MET A 814 5.55 10.62 -10.31
N SER A 815 5.40 9.47 -10.97
CA SER A 815 6.50 8.52 -11.24
C SER A 815 6.19 7.64 -12.44
N GLY A 816 7.23 6.98 -12.98
CA GLY A 816 7.11 6.01 -14.05
C GLY A 816 7.84 6.42 -15.33
N ILE A 817 7.65 5.65 -16.39
CA ILE A 817 8.26 5.87 -17.69
C ILE A 817 7.21 6.43 -18.64
N LEU A 818 7.56 7.52 -19.33
CA LEU A 818 6.74 8.16 -20.34
C LEU A 818 7.39 7.98 -21.71
N VAL A 819 6.64 7.44 -22.64
CA VAL A 819 7.08 7.34 -24.04
C VAL A 819 6.75 8.66 -24.75
N LEU A 820 7.78 9.34 -25.23
CA LEU A 820 7.69 10.64 -25.85
C LEU A 820 7.60 10.52 -27.37
N ARG A 821 6.70 11.30 -27.97
CA ARG A 821 6.61 11.42 -29.42
C ARG A 821 7.41 12.63 -29.88
N ASP A 822 8.31 12.41 -30.83
CA ASP A 822 9.01 13.47 -31.53
C ASP A 822 8.08 14.18 -32.52
N THR A 823 7.91 15.50 -32.35
CA THR A 823 7.11 16.34 -33.24
C THR A 823 7.95 17.06 -34.28
N THR A 824 9.27 17.00 -34.16
CA THR A 824 10.23 17.63 -35.09
C THR A 824 11.33 16.66 -35.50
N PRO A 825 11.00 15.60 -36.27
CA PRO A 825 11.95 14.52 -36.59
C PRO A 825 13.16 14.97 -37.41
N ASP A 826 13.11 16.16 -38.04
CA ASP A 826 14.20 16.71 -38.84
C ASP A 826 15.32 17.37 -38.00
N GLU A 827 15.11 17.57 -36.70
CA GLU A 827 16.11 18.13 -35.79
C GLU A 827 16.83 17.02 -35.01
N PRO A 828 18.18 17.08 -34.89
CA PRO A 828 18.93 16.06 -34.16
C PRO A 828 18.55 16.08 -32.66
N GLU A 829 18.25 14.92 -32.09
CA GLU A 829 18.01 14.75 -30.68
C GLU A 829 19.32 14.71 -29.88
N ASN A 830 19.39 15.50 -28.81
CA ASN A 830 20.44 15.34 -27.81
C ASN A 830 20.01 14.25 -26.83
N LEU A 831 20.73 13.14 -26.83
CA LEU A 831 20.50 12.00 -25.94
C LEU A 831 21.42 12.07 -24.72
N ILE A 832 20.98 11.52 -23.62
CA ILE A 832 21.83 11.29 -22.46
C ILE A 832 22.65 10.03 -22.75
N ASP A 833 23.98 10.14 -22.71
CA ASP A 833 24.85 8.98 -22.85
C ASP A 833 24.64 8.04 -21.66
N SER A 834 24.23 6.81 -21.94
CA SER A 834 24.16 5.79 -20.91
C SER A 834 25.58 5.41 -20.49
N VAL A 835 25.91 5.58 -19.24
CA VAL A 835 27.11 4.97 -18.66
C VAL A 835 26.84 3.47 -18.64
N ILE A 836 27.36 2.76 -19.63
CA ILE A 836 27.34 1.30 -19.67
C ILE A 836 28.37 0.85 -18.66
N SER A 837 27.95 0.32 -17.50
CA SER A 837 28.83 -0.56 -16.73
C SER A 837 29.09 -1.79 -17.63
N ALA A 838 30.33 -1.93 -18.08
CA ALA A 838 30.74 -3.06 -18.92
C ALA A 838 30.32 -4.37 -18.22
N GLY A 839 29.45 -5.15 -18.87
CA GLY A 839 29.18 -6.52 -18.43
C GLY A 839 30.42 -7.38 -18.65
N PRO A 840 30.56 -8.53 -18.01
CA PRO A 840 31.71 -9.40 -18.09
C PRO A 840 32.05 -9.97 -19.49
N ASP A 841 31.25 -9.70 -20.51
CA ASP A 841 31.45 -10.22 -21.87
C ASP A 841 32.21 -9.28 -22.84
N ASP A 842 32.61 -8.08 -22.41
CA ASP A 842 33.37 -7.11 -23.21
C ASP A 842 34.88 -7.11 -22.92
N GLU A 843 35.47 -8.26 -22.63
CA GLU A 843 36.93 -8.43 -22.50
C GLU A 843 37.63 -8.55 -23.87
N PHE A 844 37.42 -7.68 -24.83
CA PHE A 844 38.30 -7.54 -25.98
C PHE A 844 38.18 -6.15 -26.61
N MET A 845 38.69 -5.14 -25.96
CA MET A 845 39.31 -3.96 -26.58
C MET A 845 40.11 -3.21 -25.52
N ASP A 846 41.41 -3.19 -25.70
CA ASP A 846 42.38 -2.41 -24.95
C ASP A 846 41.93 -0.94 -24.80
N ALA A 847 41.63 -0.49 -23.60
CA ALA A 847 41.76 0.91 -23.21
C ALA A 847 42.22 0.94 -21.76
N ASP A 848 43.44 1.27 -21.58
CA ASP A 848 44.15 1.66 -20.39
C ASP A 848 43.49 2.93 -19.80
N ASP A 849 42.49 2.76 -18.97
CA ASP A 849 42.00 3.77 -18.04
C ASP A 849 41.57 3.09 -16.74
N GLY A 850 42.36 3.35 -15.70
CA GLY A 850 42.25 2.75 -14.38
C GLY A 850 40.92 3.11 -13.67
N ALA A 851 39.84 2.51 -14.11
CA ALA A 851 38.59 2.48 -13.35
C ALA A 851 38.70 1.35 -12.32
N ASN A 852 38.77 1.71 -11.06
CA ASN A 852 38.68 0.80 -9.91
C ASN A 852 37.39 -0.03 -10.01
N THR A 853 37.47 -1.20 -10.63
CA THR A 853 36.45 -2.24 -10.45
C THR A 853 36.59 -2.74 -9.01
N VAL A 854 35.72 -2.27 -8.17
CA VAL A 854 35.65 -2.73 -6.77
C VAL A 854 35.22 -4.19 -6.79
N GLN A 855 36.13 -5.10 -6.45
CA GLN A 855 35.83 -6.51 -6.32
C GLN A 855 34.75 -6.73 -5.25
N PRO A 856 33.83 -7.70 -5.41
CA PRO A 856 32.89 -8.05 -4.34
C PRO A 856 33.66 -8.39 -3.05
N PRO A 857 33.13 -8.06 -1.87
CA PRO A 857 33.78 -8.37 -0.61
C PRO A 857 33.94 -9.89 -0.46
N GLU A 858 35.10 -10.33 0.02
CA GLU A 858 35.35 -11.73 0.27
C GLU A 858 34.33 -12.31 1.28
N PRO A 859 33.92 -13.59 1.15
CA PRO A 859 33.06 -14.24 2.11
C PRO A 859 33.66 -14.21 3.52
N PHE A 860 32.85 -13.83 4.50
CA PHE A 860 33.27 -13.75 5.88
C PHE A 860 33.45 -15.14 6.47
N GLU A 861 34.71 -15.55 6.73
CA GLU A 861 35.02 -16.74 7.51
C GLU A 861 34.87 -16.43 9.01
N TYR A 862 33.89 -17.08 9.65
CA TYR A 862 33.77 -17.01 11.10
C TYR A 862 34.87 -17.86 11.72
N PRO A 863 35.80 -17.30 12.53
CA PRO A 863 36.76 -18.11 13.24
C PRO A 863 36.04 -18.90 14.35
N PHE A 864 35.61 -20.12 14.05
CA PHE A 864 35.30 -21.06 15.11
C PHE A 864 36.62 -21.53 15.70
N ASP A 865 36.89 -21.16 16.91
CA ASP A 865 37.87 -21.85 17.73
C ASP A 865 37.41 -23.31 17.93
N ASN A 866 37.92 -24.20 17.11
CA ASN A 866 37.73 -25.64 17.21
C ASN A 866 38.52 -26.26 18.39
N ASP A 867 38.94 -25.51 19.40
CA ASP A 867 39.68 -26.00 20.53
C ASP A 867 38.90 -25.84 21.84
N THR A 868 37.77 -26.55 21.95
CA THR A 868 37.29 -27.11 23.25
C THR A 868 36.35 -28.25 22.97
N ALA A 869 36.96 -29.49 22.88
CA ALA A 869 36.21 -30.76 23.08
C ALA A 869 35.97 -30.99 24.55
#